data_ab02877325427b36939752d8c36b4306
#
_entry.id   ab02877325427b36939752d8c36b4306
#
_cell.length_a   1.000
_cell.length_b   1.000
_cell.length_c   1.000
_cell.angle_alpha   90.00
_cell.angle_beta   90.00
_cell.angle_gamma   90.00
#
_symmetry.space_group_name_H-M   'P 1'
#
loop_
_entity.id
_entity.type
_entity.pdbx_description
1 polymer ?
#
loop_
_entity_poly.entity_id
_entity_poly.type
_entity_poly.pdbx_seq_one_letter_code
_entity_poly.pdbx_strand_id
1 'polypeptide(L)'
;MTTNATGGSPPPRQTGSTDPTPGGGTGSPQDRPAPDAHDSPEPGRTDPPLTTGTDPKPGGAGAGPAGSSATPDGPDPEPAGSDAEPGGADPKSDGADPKTGEGGPVADEGRAGGGKGGAAPGPAATEVQPTGTTAEKAGAAAAAHGQAGTPGRTGTRRTWKDTFRRSRTGQDGADKGRGDGPAGDAEKKPAAEADPWTSFAPAPEPEPGRTGRAVRATGRFLVHEWTLAVLASLALAVGMTWPTLRYPLYTLPQDYWDPSLQAWQMAWSGHALLTNPGQLFQSNTFFPEPWSFAFSDMLLGYAPAGLLGTGPDAAVLRYNIMFVLAHAMATFGAYVLARQLGAGRIGSAVAGVSYTYAPWLLAQAGHLHIVSNGGIPLALAMLARGHGWSLRHGYRPEARRVGWAYAGWVVAAWQLSLGFGIGLVFAYVLALTLLVSAAVWFWRRRRVRRPFGRRLFVADLVGGLLFAAVGALLAVPYFKVAELHPNAERTLGDIGVYSPPASGFFTAPAESWIWGGLHEGARAALPWHPEMTLLPGFVLYALAAGGLFFSVWRLRHRLLMLAGVIVTMVLAMGTRFFDGTFTYAPLFEHLPGFNGLRTPGRMMLWTTLLLGLLAAGAVSAFARRVREISADRVPSRPSPWLRAVALLPLLLVLVEGLNDTPHPVVPEQPVAMRTVEGPLLVLPSGQNQDQPVMLWSTTRFQQVVNGGSGFTPKQLDDVRRVSAAFPDQTSVDYLRTLGVRNVVVLRDQIVGTPWEVTVDSPVEQLGITRQQVGNAVVFRL
;
A
#
# COMPACT_ATOMS: atom_id res chain seq x y z
N MET A 1 25.03 -38.44 41.65
CA MET A 1 24.38 -39.76 41.80
C MET A 1 24.05 -40.13 40.34
N THR A 2 24.98 -40.88 39.74
CA THR A 2 24.95 -42.35 39.51
C THR A 2 23.70 -42.77 38.75
N THR A 3 23.71 -43.39 37.59
CA THR A 3 24.61 -44.31 36.84
C THR A 3 23.99 -44.53 35.48
N ASN A 4 24.73 -44.54 34.38
CA ASN A 4 25.14 -45.67 33.54
C ASN A 4 23.99 -46.59 33.07
N ALA A 5 23.88 -47.13 31.85
CA ALA A 5 24.87 -47.54 30.87
C ALA A 5 24.18 -47.95 29.53
N THR A 6 24.86 -47.74 28.42
CA THR A 6 25.33 -48.75 27.41
C THR A 6 24.27 -49.47 26.59
N GLY A 7 24.35 -49.50 25.34
CA GLY A 7 25.09 -50.06 24.25
C GLY A 7 24.12 -50.35 23.13
N GLY A 8 24.38 -50.42 21.89
CA GLY A 8 25.48 -50.74 21.08
C GLY A 8 24.95 -50.91 19.66
N SER A 9 25.63 -50.37 18.70
CA SER A 9 25.51 -50.72 17.28
C SER A 9 26.05 -52.16 17.06
N PRO A 10 25.69 -52.83 15.99
CA PRO A 10 26.62 -52.93 14.87
C PRO A 10 26.02 -53.10 13.47
N PRO A 11 26.89 -53.36 12.46
CA PRO A 11 26.77 -52.75 11.11
C PRO A 11 26.43 -53.77 9.99
N PRO A 12 26.81 -53.52 8.71
CA PRO A 12 25.99 -53.89 7.56
C PRO A 12 26.36 -55.21 6.88
N ARG A 13 25.51 -55.72 5.98
CA ARG A 13 25.90 -56.77 5.03
C ARG A 13 25.41 -56.46 3.61
N GLN A 14 26.39 -56.44 2.74
CA GLN A 14 26.33 -56.61 1.28
C GLN A 14 25.90 -58.01 0.87
N THR A 15 25.55 -58.12 -0.38
CA THR A 15 25.63 -59.19 -1.40
C THR A 15 24.27 -59.31 -2.10
N GLY A 16 24.13 -59.40 -3.38
CA GLY A 16 24.98 -59.57 -4.53
C GLY A 16 24.11 -59.92 -5.72
N SER A 17 24.46 -59.39 -6.84
CA SER A 17 24.52 -60.02 -8.15
C SER A 17 23.42 -61.00 -8.61
N THR A 18 22.77 -60.70 -9.76
CA THR A 18 22.91 -61.46 -11.00
C THR A 18 21.95 -60.91 -12.09
N ASP A 19 22.60 -60.54 -13.21
CA ASP A 19 21.99 -60.58 -14.56
C ASP A 19 21.77 -62.06 -15.00
N PRO A 20 20.93 -62.35 -16.04
CA PRO A 20 21.25 -62.10 -17.42
C PRO A 20 20.07 -61.85 -18.39
N THR A 21 20.37 -61.20 -19.47
CA THR A 21 19.75 -61.22 -20.80
C THR A 21 19.69 -62.63 -21.43
N PRO A 22 19.02 -62.94 -22.59
CA PRO A 22 18.80 -62.11 -23.79
C PRO A 22 17.57 -62.45 -24.67
N GLY A 23 17.45 -61.73 -25.78
CA GLY A 23 16.79 -62.16 -27.02
C GLY A 23 15.57 -61.28 -27.41
N GLY A 24 15.41 -60.72 -28.56
CA GLY A 24 15.97 -60.80 -29.87
C GLY A 24 14.93 -60.33 -30.85
N GLY A 25 15.37 -59.61 -31.88
CA GLY A 25 14.63 -59.60 -33.13
C GLY A 25 14.19 -58.21 -33.62
N THR A 26 15.02 -57.53 -34.34
CA THR A 26 15.09 -57.30 -35.82
C THR A 26 14.09 -56.32 -36.42
N GLY A 27 14.63 -55.30 -37.11
CA GLY A 27 13.96 -54.56 -38.14
C GLY A 27 14.33 -53.10 -38.29
N SER A 28 15.46 -52.80 -38.87
CA SER A 28 15.77 -51.60 -39.66
C SER A 28 15.66 -51.98 -41.17
N PRO A 29 15.77 -51.07 -42.14
CA PRO A 29 16.05 -49.62 -42.22
C PRO A 29 15.29 -48.87 -43.33
N GLN A 30 15.78 -47.66 -43.64
CA GLN A 30 15.58 -46.87 -44.88
C GLN A 30 14.44 -45.85 -44.85
N ASP A 31 14.51 -44.58 -45.30
CA ASP A 31 15.52 -43.86 -46.07
C ASP A 31 15.26 -42.34 -45.93
N ARG A 32 16.31 -41.55 -46.01
CA ARG A 32 16.29 -40.14 -46.43
C ARG A 32 16.01 -40.00 -47.92
N PRO A 33 15.58 -38.81 -48.47
CA PRO A 33 16.55 -37.74 -48.68
C PRO A 33 16.00 -36.28 -48.48
N ALA A 34 16.90 -35.36 -48.23
CA ALA A 34 16.85 -33.99 -48.72
C ALA A 34 17.38 -34.00 -50.19
N PRO A 35 17.14 -33.00 -51.03
CA PRO A 35 17.68 -31.65 -51.02
C PRO A 35 16.65 -30.61 -51.54
N ASP A 36 16.83 -29.34 -51.71
CA ASP A 36 17.83 -28.49 -52.32
C ASP A 36 17.54 -27.00 -52.03
N ALA A 37 18.60 -26.25 -52.05
CA ALA A 37 18.76 -24.82 -52.10
C ALA A 37 18.25 -24.17 -53.38
N HIS A 38 18.04 -22.85 -53.31
CA HIS A 38 18.16 -21.80 -54.34
C HIS A 38 17.30 -20.62 -53.87
N ASP A 39 17.60 -19.35 -53.91
CA ASP A 39 18.70 -18.56 -54.41
C ASP A 39 18.40 -17.11 -53.95
N SER A 40 19.40 -16.38 -53.54
CA SER A 40 19.34 -14.90 -53.45
C SER A 40 19.45 -14.31 -54.86
N PRO A 41 18.95 -13.08 -55.14
CA PRO A 41 19.91 -11.97 -55.24
C PRO A 41 19.44 -10.58 -54.76
N GLU A 42 20.32 -9.81 -54.15
CA GLU A 42 20.47 -8.36 -54.31
C GLU A 42 21.13 -8.07 -55.68
N PRO A 43 21.25 -6.81 -56.21
CA PRO A 43 20.91 -5.46 -55.76
C PRO A 43 20.30 -4.54 -56.85
N GLY A 44 19.95 -3.32 -56.51
CA GLY A 44 19.57 -2.31 -57.52
C GLY A 44 19.38 -0.89 -56.96
N ARG A 45 20.49 -0.13 -56.95
CA ARG A 45 20.50 1.33 -56.91
C ARG A 45 19.81 1.95 -58.10
N THR A 46 19.07 3.08 -57.88
CA THR A 46 19.04 4.25 -58.77
C THR A 46 18.49 5.47 -58.08
N ASP A 47 19.30 6.51 -57.96
CA ASP A 47 19.01 7.93 -57.75
C ASP A 47 18.75 8.62 -59.11
N PRO A 48 18.53 9.97 -59.18
CA PRO A 48 17.29 10.74 -59.11
C PRO A 48 16.92 11.46 -60.47
N PRO A 49 16.03 12.42 -60.56
CA PRO A 49 16.49 13.74 -60.96
C PRO A 49 15.80 14.99 -60.37
N LEU A 50 16.60 16.02 -60.32
CA LEU A 50 16.45 17.48 -60.17
C LEU A 50 15.36 18.14 -61.01
N THR A 51 14.78 19.26 -60.47
CA THR A 51 14.72 20.59 -61.11
C THR A 51 14.11 21.61 -60.13
N THR A 52 14.83 22.64 -59.81
CA THR A 52 14.86 24.06 -60.15
C THR A 52 13.75 24.89 -59.47
N GLY A 53 14.06 25.85 -58.66
CA GLY A 53 14.63 27.18 -58.76
C GLY A 53 13.67 28.13 -58.03
N THR A 54 14.00 29.04 -57.24
CA THR A 54 14.62 30.35 -57.33
C THR A 54 14.58 31.05 -55.96
N ASP A 55 15.70 31.62 -55.60
CA ASP A 55 15.92 32.63 -54.53
C ASP A 55 15.36 34.01 -54.94
N PRO A 56 15.26 35.04 -54.07
CA PRO A 56 16.41 35.57 -53.34
C PRO A 56 16.17 36.20 -51.92
N LYS A 57 17.28 36.26 -51.22
CA LYS A 57 17.70 36.97 -49.96
C LYS A 57 17.51 38.55 -50.05
N PRO A 58 17.82 39.34 -48.93
CA PRO A 58 18.62 39.07 -47.71
C PRO A 58 18.24 39.89 -46.43
N GLY A 59 18.92 39.58 -45.36
CA GLY A 59 19.32 40.48 -44.24
C GLY A 59 18.78 40.05 -42.88
N GLY A 60 19.51 39.84 -41.85
CA GLY A 60 20.84 39.98 -41.39
C GLY A 60 20.98 39.56 -39.93
N ALA A 61 22.10 38.94 -39.65
CA ALA A 61 22.90 38.92 -38.41
C ALA A 61 22.37 38.33 -37.10
N GLY A 62 23.10 37.30 -36.63
CA GLY A 62 23.40 37.09 -35.24
C GLY A 62 23.53 35.61 -34.80
N ALA A 63 24.68 35.03 -35.05
CA ALA A 63 25.44 33.98 -34.34
C ALA A 63 24.73 33.01 -33.40
N GLY A 64 24.76 31.72 -33.79
CA GLY A 64 24.63 30.56 -32.90
C GLY A 64 25.95 30.20 -32.24
N PRO A 65 26.05 29.12 -31.49
CA PRO A 65 26.18 27.80 -32.08
C PRO A 65 25.44 26.66 -31.36
N ALA A 66 25.35 25.56 -32.06
CA ALA A 66 24.87 24.27 -31.67
C ALA A 66 25.66 23.66 -30.48
N GLY A 67 24.94 22.99 -29.61
CA GLY A 67 25.50 22.17 -28.57
C GLY A 67 24.62 20.96 -28.32
N SER A 68 25.22 19.83 -28.52
CA SER A 68 24.83 18.45 -28.29
C SER A 68 24.06 18.18 -27.01
N SER A 69 23.11 17.26 -27.11
CA SER A 69 22.52 16.45 -26.07
C SER A 69 23.56 15.86 -25.13
N ALA A 70 23.49 16.22 -23.84
CA ALA A 70 24.09 15.49 -22.74
C ALA A 70 23.15 15.57 -21.56
N THR A 71 22.70 14.40 -21.13
CA THR A 71 22.08 14.12 -19.86
C THR A 71 22.97 14.66 -18.74
N PRO A 72 22.47 15.42 -17.77
CA PRO A 72 23.21 15.66 -16.55
C PRO A 72 22.87 14.59 -15.54
N ASP A 73 23.85 13.70 -15.26
CA ASP A 73 23.97 13.02 -13.98
C ASP A 73 24.16 14.09 -12.90
N GLY A 74 23.16 14.23 -12.05
CA GLY A 74 23.30 15.00 -10.83
C GLY A 74 23.86 14.09 -9.74
N PRO A 75 24.89 14.53 -9.00
CA PRO A 75 25.40 13.75 -7.89
C PRO A 75 24.40 13.73 -6.73
N ASP A 76 24.24 12.54 -6.14
CA ASP A 76 23.58 12.35 -4.85
C ASP A 76 24.22 13.26 -3.79
N PRO A 77 23.46 13.98 -2.97
CA PRO A 77 24.03 14.66 -1.84
C PRO A 77 24.40 13.64 -0.76
N GLU A 78 25.70 13.43 -0.57
CA GLU A 78 26.23 12.80 0.63
C GLU A 78 25.71 13.52 1.88
N PRO A 79 25.39 12.81 2.95
CA PRO A 79 25.09 13.44 4.24
C PRO A 79 26.37 14.06 4.79
N ALA A 80 26.36 15.37 4.99
CA ALA A 80 27.40 16.11 5.66
C ALA A 80 27.67 15.52 7.05
N GLY A 81 28.78 14.80 7.18
CA GLY A 81 29.36 14.43 8.45
C GLY A 81 29.93 15.66 9.10
N SER A 82 29.41 15.99 10.29
CA SER A 82 30.01 16.95 11.18
C SER A 82 31.16 16.27 11.92
N ASP A 83 32.40 16.42 11.45
CA ASP A 83 33.59 16.17 12.25
C ASP A 83 34.45 17.42 12.22
N ALA A 84 34.34 18.18 13.31
CA ALA A 84 35.33 19.17 13.68
C ALA A 84 36.16 18.58 14.82
N GLU A 85 37.30 18.02 14.51
CA GLU A 85 38.38 17.82 15.49
C GLU A 85 39.12 19.13 15.76
N PRO A 86 39.44 19.42 17.02
CA PRO A 86 40.37 20.52 17.33
C PRO A 86 41.80 20.04 17.34
N GLY A 87 42.59 20.54 16.41
CA GLY A 87 44.05 20.42 16.40
C GLY A 87 44.69 21.20 17.54
N GLY A 88 45.48 20.49 18.32
CA GLY A 88 46.26 21.05 19.37
C GLY A 88 47.46 21.81 18.90
N ALA A 89 47.82 22.87 19.62
CA ALA A 89 49.19 23.35 19.81
C ALA A 89 49.21 24.25 21.04
N ASP A 90 49.87 23.77 22.08
CA ASP A 90 50.48 24.54 23.19
C ASP A 90 51.78 25.25 22.70
N PRO A 91 52.49 26.16 23.41
CA PRO A 91 52.31 26.62 24.80
C PRO A 91 52.78 28.09 25.13
N LYS A 92 52.63 28.41 26.46
CA LYS A 92 53.36 29.38 27.30
C LYS A 92 52.84 30.82 27.36
N SER A 93 52.51 31.24 28.51
CA SER A 93 53.08 31.65 29.79
C SER A 93 52.62 33.05 30.23
N ASP A 94 52.51 33.19 31.56
CA ASP A 94 52.53 34.38 32.41
C ASP A 94 51.22 35.18 32.56
N GLY A 95 50.55 35.12 33.70
CA GLY A 95 51.00 35.62 34.99
C GLY A 95 49.93 36.55 35.53
N ALA A 96 49.59 36.33 36.80
CA ALA A 96 48.97 37.28 37.74
C ALA A 96 47.46 37.24 38.01
N ASP A 97 47.12 36.51 39.04
CA ASP A 97 46.11 36.84 40.09
C ASP A 97 46.48 38.14 40.80
N PRO A 98 45.68 38.80 41.64
CA PRO A 98 44.57 38.28 42.42
C PRO A 98 43.41 39.28 42.86
N LYS A 99 42.43 38.67 43.53
CA LYS A 99 41.70 39.20 44.70
C LYS A 99 40.31 39.83 44.51
N THR A 100 39.37 39.11 45.09
CA THR A 100 38.51 39.40 46.29
C THR A 100 37.33 40.35 46.16
N GLY A 101 36.21 39.88 46.69
CA GLY A 101 35.13 40.65 47.33
C GLY A 101 33.76 40.02 47.04
N GLU A 102 33.35 39.02 47.76
CA GLU A 102 32.41 38.96 48.89
C GLU A 102 31.26 39.99 48.86
N GLY A 103 29.99 39.42 48.96
CA GLY A 103 28.89 40.18 49.53
C GLY A 103 27.52 39.74 48.97
N GLY A 104 26.92 38.71 49.52
CA GLY A 104 25.44 38.66 49.64
C GLY A 104 25.11 39.36 50.99
N PRO A 105 23.89 39.32 51.50
CA PRO A 105 22.60 38.84 51.09
C PRO A 105 21.38 39.76 51.44
N VAL A 106 20.15 39.18 51.39
CA VAL A 106 18.97 39.51 52.26
C VAL A 106 17.90 40.44 51.66
N ALA A 107 16.75 39.87 51.36
CA ALA A 107 15.39 39.96 51.89
C ALA A 107 14.87 41.40 52.20
N ASP A 108 13.70 41.76 51.77
CA ASP A 108 12.48 41.65 52.54
C ASP A 108 11.34 42.51 51.94
N GLU A 109 10.17 41.98 52.07
CA GLU A 109 8.82 42.49 52.25
C GLU A 109 8.48 43.98 52.05
N GLY A 110 7.23 44.20 51.57
CA GLY A 110 6.43 45.32 52.07
C GLY A 110 5.49 45.96 51.04
N ARG A 111 4.32 45.40 50.81
CA ARG A 111 3.00 45.88 51.23
C ARG A 111 2.57 47.33 50.85
N ALA A 112 1.41 47.34 50.11
CA ALA A 112 0.20 48.13 50.31
C ALA A 112 0.07 49.59 49.79
N GLY A 113 -1.08 49.78 49.22
CA GLY A 113 -1.88 51.03 49.28
C GLY A 113 -1.98 51.72 47.88
N GLY A 114 -3.08 51.74 47.19
CA GLY A 114 -4.35 52.32 47.55
C GLY A 114 -4.57 53.60 46.78
N GLY A 115 -5.70 53.64 46.08
CA GLY A 115 -6.32 54.93 45.84
C GLY A 115 -6.72 55.25 44.37
N LYS A 116 -7.93 54.96 44.05
CA LYS A 116 -9.05 55.81 43.60
C LYS A 116 -8.91 56.82 42.47
N GLY A 117 -9.90 56.67 41.57
CA GLY A 117 -10.65 57.77 40.96
C GLY A 117 -10.36 57.93 39.47
N GLY A 118 -11.26 58.03 38.58
CA GLY A 118 -12.62 58.35 38.52
C GLY A 118 -13.03 58.50 37.07
N ALA A 119 -14.24 58.12 36.86
CA ALA A 119 -15.29 58.75 36.08
C ALA A 119 -15.28 58.70 34.52
N ALA A 120 -16.31 58.07 34.09
CA ALA A 120 -16.99 58.12 32.76
C ALA A 120 -17.47 59.58 32.39
N PRO A 121 -18.08 59.78 31.19
CA PRO A 121 -19.34 59.16 30.79
C PRO A 121 -19.53 58.86 29.28
N GLY A 122 -20.55 58.01 28.99
CA GLY A 122 -21.19 57.90 27.69
C GLY A 122 -22.15 59.05 27.38
N PRO A 123 -22.89 59.02 26.27
CA PRO A 123 -24.28 58.55 26.34
C PRO A 123 -24.82 57.81 25.12
N ALA A 124 -25.74 56.95 25.33
CA ALA A 124 -27.20 56.90 25.14
C ALA A 124 -27.62 56.52 23.70
N ALA A 125 -28.16 55.35 23.51
CA ALA A 125 -29.55 54.95 23.68
C ALA A 125 -30.55 55.58 22.69
N THR A 126 -31.17 54.74 21.85
CA THR A 126 -32.62 54.82 21.69
C THR A 126 -33.21 53.46 21.25
N GLU A 127 -33.95 52.95 22.11
CA GLU A 127 -34.97 51.92 22.11
C GLU A 127 -36.20 52.40 21.31
N VAL A 128 -36.84 51.55 20.52
CA VAL A 128 -38.33 51.55 20.34
C VAL A 128 -38.79 50.12 20.00
N GLN A 129 -39.40 49.48 20.90
CA GLN A 129 -40.59 48.65 20.74
C GLN A 129 -41.81 49.56 21.02
N PRO A 130 -43.07 49.24 20.69
CA PRO A 130 -43.75 48.02 21.00
C PRO A 130 -45.00 47.64 20.13
N THR A 131 -45.69 46.61 20.66
CA THR A 131 -47.11 46.24 20.59
C THR A 131 -47.54 45.48 19.31
N GLY A 132 -48.14 44.33 19.42
CA GLY A 132 -49.10 43.74 20.33
C GLY A 132 -50.38 43.48 19.62
N THR A 133 -50.86 42.29 19.68
CA THR A 133 -52.14 41.81 20.19
C THR A 133 -52.72 40.62 19.43
N THR A 134 -52.82 39.52 20.18
CA THR A 134 -54.00 38.68 20.46
C THR A 134 -54.79 38.02 19.33
N ALA A 135 -54.73 36.70 19.35
CA ALA A 135 -55.78 35.74 19.75
C ALA A 135 -56.96 35.62 18.81
N GLU A 136 -57.31 34.44 18.36
CA GLU A 136 -58.36 33.60 18.92
C GLU A 136 -58.65 32.37 18.06
N LYS A 137 -58.73 31.26 18.64
CA LYS A 137 -59.53 30.08 18.70
C LYS A 137 -60.69 29.92 17.70
N ALA A 138 -60.94 28.62 17.51
CA ALA A 138 -62.12 27.89 17.12
C ALA A 138 -62.20 27.55 15.62
N GLY A 139 -62.51 26.36 15.20
CA GLY A 139 -63.20 25.20 15.75
C GLY A 139 -63.85 24.44 14.63
N ALA A 140 -63.66 23.18 14.66
CA ALA A 140 -64.61 22.11 14.30
C ALA A 140 -65.37 22.09 12.97
N ALA A 141 -65.39 20.87 12.43
CA ALA A 141 -66.52 20.07 11.85
C ALA A 141 -66.48 19.88 10.32
N ALA A 142 -66.13 18.66 9.93
CA ALA A 142 -67.00 17.61 9.38
C ALA A 142 -67.52 17.76 7.96
N ALA A 143 -67.21 16.76 7.18
CA ALA A 143 -68.08 15.88 6.37
C ALA A 143 -67.50 15.63 4.97
N ALA A 144 -67.05 14.42 4.76
CA ALA A 144 -67.59 13.33 3.93
C ALA A 144 -67.82 13.64 2.44
N HIS A 145 -67.15 12.92 1.62
CA HIS A 145 -67.55 12.04 0.55
C HIS A 145 -66.48 11.91 -0.51
N GLY A 146 -66.10 10.71 -0.85
CA GLY A 146 -66.15 10.12 -2.13
C GLY A 146 -64.97 9.20 -2.47
N GLN A 147 -65.25 7.93 -2.53
CA GLN A 147 -64.44 6.81 -2.96
C GLN A 147 -63.76 7.00 -4.30
N ALA A 148 -62.51 6.51 -4.40
CA ALA A 148 -62.07 5.66 -5.51
C ALA A 148 -60.77 4.97 -5.15
N GLY A 149 -60.80 3.65 -5.12
CA GLY A 149 -59.68 2.77 -4.75
C GLY A 149 -58.65 2.62 -5.83
N THR A 150 -57.44 2.40 -5.40
CA THR A 150 -56.36 1.84 -6.23
C THR A 150 -55.66 0.70 -5.48
N PRO A 151 -55.38 -0.44 -6.13
CA PRO A 151 -54.88 -1.63 -5.44
C PRO A 151 -53.40 -1.54 -5.15
N GLY A 152 -53.04 -1.77 -3.90
CA GLY A 152 -51.67 -1.91 -3.44
C GLY A 152 -51.01 -3.16 -3.99
N ARG A 153 -49.87 -2.94 -4.58
CA ARG A 153 -48.94 -4.00 -4.99
C ARG A 153 -47.93 -4.22 -3.87
N THR A 154 -48.22 -5.13 -2.97
CA THR A 154 -47.29 -5.66 -1.99
C THR A 154 -46.35 -6.65 -2.65
N GLY A 155 -45.18 -6.18 -3.04
CA GLY A 155 -44.05 -7.01 -3.45
C GLY A 155 -43.32 -7.53 -2.21
N THR A 156 -43.56 -8.74 -1.82
CA THR A 156 -42.81 -9.46 -0.78
C THR A 156 -41.40 -9.73 -1.27
N ARG A 157 -40.43 -9.04 -0.69
CA ARG A 157 -39.01 -9.31 -0.83
C ARG A 157 -38.69 -10.64 -0.12
N ARG A 158 -38.57 -11.72 -0.88
CA ARG A 158 -38.03 -13.00 -0.41
C ARG A 158 -36.56 -12.82 -0.02
N THR A 159 -36.25 -13.08 1.23
CA THR A 159 -34.87 -13.08 1.76
C THR A 159 -34.24 -14.43 1.52
N TRP A 160 -32.93 -14.41 1.34
CA TRP A 160 -32.03 -15.53 1.02
C TRP A 160 -32.10 -16.73 2.00
N LYS A 161 -32.81 -16.61 3.12
CA LYS A 161 -32.95 -17.68 4.12
C LYS A 161 -33.97 -18.78 3.72
N ASP A 162 -34.86 -18.51 2.80
CA ASP A 162 -35.90 -19.48 2.44
C ASP A 162 -35.47 -20.52 1.41
N THR A 163 -34.30 -20.31 0.77
CA THR A 163 -33.78 -21.23 -0.26
C THR A 163 -32.95 -22.39 0.30
N PHE A 164 -32.49 -22.30 1.57
CA PHE A 164 -31.66 -23.35 2.20
C PHE A 164 -32.40 -24.30 3.14
N ARG A 165 -33.71 -24.10 3.36
CA ARG A 165 -34.51 -24.94 4.30
C ARG A 165 -35.33 -26.05 3.65
N ARG A 166 -35.25 -26.19 2.30
CA ARG A 166 -36.09 -27.18 1.56
C ARG A 166 -35.31 -28.37 0.99
N SER A 167 -34.08 -28.63 1.39
CA SER A 167 -33.31 -29.77 0.91
C SER A 167 -32.82 -30.76 1.99
N ARG A 168 -33.55 -30.82 3.11
CA ARG A 168 -33.27 -31.82 4.16
C ARG A 168 -34.54 -32.32 4.84
N THR A 169 -35.43 -32.95 4.09
CA THR A 169 -36.39 -33.92 4.61
C THR A 169 -36.85 -34.79 3.45
N GLY A 170 -36.31 -35.97 3.37
CA GLY A 170 -36.71 -37.04 2.45
C GLY A 170 -35.67 -38.12 2.44
N GLN A 171 -35.71 -38.95 3.47
CA GLN A 171 -35.50 -40.38 3.48
C GLN A 171 -35.18 -40.85 4.91
N ASP A 172 -35.92 -41.81 5.26
CA ASP A 172 -35.69 -42.92 6.18
C ASP A 172 -36.70 -43.07 7.33
N GLY A 173 -37.27 -44.24 7.34
CA GLY A 173 -37.63 -44.95 8.53
C GLY A 173 -39.06 -45.36 8.66
N ALA A 174 -39.44 -46.51 8.08
CA ALA A 174 -40.54 -47.34 8.57
C ALA A 174 -40.14 -47.88 9.95
N ASP A 175 -40.99 -47.80 10.95
CA ASP A 175 -41.55 -48.93 11.69
C ASP A 175 -42.44 -48.52 12.89
N LYS A 176 -43.55 -49.15 12.97
CA LYS A 176 -44.39 -49.62 14.10
C LYS A 176 -44.61 -48.78 15.34
N GLY A 177 -45.92 -48.59 15.60
CA GLY A 177 -46.42 -48.26 16.93
C GLY A 177 -47.89 -47.94 16.97
N ARG A 178 -48.70 -48.93 17.23
CA ARG A 178 -50.14 -48.99 17.50
C ARG A 178 -50.54 -48.14 18.68
N GLY A 179 -51.57 -47.33 18.54
CA GLY A 179 -52.20 -46.64 19.66
C GLY A 179 -53.55 -45.99 19.24
N ASP A 180 -54.63 -46.64 19.58
CA ASP A 180 -56.01 -46.20 19.37
C ASP A 180 -56.35 -44.99 20.22
N GLY A 181 -56.95 -43.96 19.59
CA GLY A 181 -57.64 -42.87 20.26
C GLY A 181 -58.60 -42.16 19.28
N PRO A 182 -59.80 -41.73 19.72
CA PRO A 182 -60.98 -41.54 18.86
C PRO A 182 -60.91 -40.29 17.99
N ALA A 183 -61.56 -40.43 16.84
CA ALA A 183 -61.72 -39.43 15.80
C ALA A 183 -62.42 -38.18 16.30
N GLY A 184 -61.72 -37.04 16.20
CA GLY A 184 -62.40 -35.73 16.24
C GLY A 184 -62.50 -35.23 14.80
N ASP A 185 -63.70 -34.83 14.43
CA ASP A 185 -64.09 -34.31 13.14
C ASP A 185 -63.21 -33.15 12.69
N ALA A 186 -62.33 -33.40 11.76
CA ALA A 186 -61.61 -32.35 11.05
C ALA A 186 -62.49 -31.81 9.95
N GLU A 187 -63.05 -30.65 10.21
CA GLU A 187 -63.76 -29.80 9.26
C GLU A 187 -62.92 -29.63 7.99
N LYS A 188 -63.33 -30.29 6.88
CA LYS A 188 -62.76 -30.10 5.55
C LYS A 188 -62.97 -28.65 5.14
N LYS A 189 -61.91 -27.85 5.18
CA LYS A 189 -61.90 -26.58 4.46
C LYS A 189 -62.36 -26.80 3.03
N PRO A 190 -63.37 -26.05 2.53
CA PRO A 190 -63.81 -26.18 1.17
C PRO A 190 -62.63 -25.90 0.24
N ALA A 191 -62.45 -26.74 -0.77
CA ALA A 191 -61.49 -26.52 -1.84
C ALA A 191 -61.81 -25.14 -2.45
N ALA A 192 -60.78 -24.23 -2.42
CA ALA A 192 -60.96 -22.97 -3.11
C ALA A 192 -61.35 -23.23 -4.54
N GLU A 193 -62.53 -22.73 -4.95
CA GLU A 193 -62.98 -22.79 -6.35
C GLU A 193 -61.87 -22.29 -7.24
N ALA A 194 -61.44 -23.09 -8.19
CA ALA A 194 -60.39 -22.73 -9.15
C ALA A 194 -60.92 -21.52 -9.96
N ASP A 195 -60.24 -20.41 -9.85
CA ASP A 195 -60.53 -19.20 -10.62
C ASP A 195 -60.67 -19.57 -12.10
N PRO A 196 -61.85 -19.37 -12.73
CA PRO A 196 -62.07 -19.73 -14.13
C PRO A 196 -61.04 -19.11 -15.11
N TRP A 197 -60.42 -18.02 -14.71
CA TRP A 197 -59.38 -17.34 -15.52
C TRP A 197 -58.03 -18.01 -15.48
N THR A 198 -57.79 -19.01 -14.62
CA THR A 198 -56.53 -19.75 -14.59
C THR A 198 -56.30 -20.58 -15.84
N SER A 199 -57.36 -20.93 -16.60
CA SER A 199 -57.29 -21.63 -17.90
C SER A 199 -56.69 -20.76 -18.99
N PHE A 200 -56.71 -19.43 -18.86
CA PHE A 200 -56.09 -18.47 -19.79
C PHE A 200 -54.68 -18.01 -19.32
N ALA A 201 -54.23 -18.46 -18.15
CA ALA A 201 -52.89 -18.17 -17.71
C ALA A 201 -51.87 -18.85 -18.70
N PRO A 202 -50.85 -18.12 -19.15
CA PRO A 202 -49.80 -18.72 -19.96
C PRO A 202 -49.22 -19.94 -19.23
N ALA A 203 -49.00 -21.04 -19.97
CA ALA A 203 -48.42 -22.25 -19.39
C ALA A 203 -47.16 -21.91 -18.60
N PRO A 204 -46.96 -22.47 -17.42
CA PRO A 204 -45.76 -22.20 -16.64
C PRO A 204 -44.56 -22.54 -17.47
N GLU A 205 -43.64 -21.57 -17.63
CA GLU A 205 -42.39 -21.81 -18.34
C GLU A 205 -41.69 -23.05 -17.78
N PRO A 206 -41.24 -24.00 -18.65
CA PRO A 206 -40.57 -25.21 -18.18
C PRO A 206 -39.40 -24.83 -17.27
N GLU A 207 -39.30 -25.46 -16.11
CA GLU A 207 -38.17 -25.21 -15.20
C GLU A 207 -36.85 -25.52 -15.93
N PRO A 208 -35.90 -24.59 -15.94
CA PRO A 208 -34.63 -24.80 -16.63
C PRO A 208 -33.92 -26.02 -16.04
N GLY A 209 -33.46 -26.91 -16.92
CA GLY A 209 -32.64 -28.07 -16.54
C GLY A 209 -31.39 -27.64 -15.68
N ARG A 210 -30.69 -28.62 -15.13
CA ARG A 210 -29.50 -28.35 -14.26
C ARG A 210 -28.47 -27.45 -14.94
N THR A 211 -28.18 -27.64 -16.21
CA THR A 211 -27.27 -26.79 -17.01
C THR A 211 -27.82 -25.37 -17.18
N GLY A 212 -29.09 -25.20 -17.49
CA GLY A 212 -29.72 -23.88 -17.60
C GLY A 212 -29.75 -23.13 -16.26
N ARG A 213 -29.92 -23.82 -15.14
CA ARG A 213 -29.83 -23.25 -13.81
C ARG A 213 -28.39 -22.83 -13.47
N ALA A 214 -27.38 -23.64 -13.84
CA ALA A 214 -25.97 -23.32 -13.67
C ALA A 214 -25.57 -22.09 -14.49
N VAL A 215 -25.91 -22.04 -15.78
CA VAL A 215 -25.65 -20.89 -16.66
C VAL A 215 -26.29 -19.61 -16.13
N ARG A 216 -27.58 -19.68 -15.72
CA ARG A 216 -28.27 -18.51 -15.12
C ARG A 216 -27.63 -18.10 -13.78
N ALA A 217 -27.14 -19.04 -12.97
CA ALA A 217 -26.45 -18.76 -11.70
C ALA A 217 -25.07 -18.10 -11.97
N THR A 218 -24.29 -18.63 -12.90
CA THR A 218 -23.00 -18.06 -13.32
C THR A 218 -23.20 -16.66 -13.92
N GLY A 219 -24.17 -16.49 -14.83
CA GLY A 219 -24.49 -15.17 -15.38
C GLY A 219 -24.85 -14.15 -14.30
N ARG A 220 -25.70 -14.54 -13.33
CA ARG A 220 -26.03 -13.67 -12.18
C ARG A 220 -24.83 -13.37 -11.28
N PHE A 221 -23.92 -14.31 -11.11
CA PHE A 221 -22.66 -14.12 -10.37
C PHE A 221 -21.75 -13.14 -11.11
N LEU A 222 -21.53 -13.31 -12.41
CA LEU A 222 -20.67 -12.45 -13.23
C LEU A 222 -21.17 -11.00 -13.29
N VAL A 223 -22.49 -10.78 -13.38
CA VAL A 223 -23.08 -9.42 -13.39
C VAL A 223 -23.36 -8.88 -11.98
N HIS A 224 -22.94 -9.61 -10.95
CA HIS A 224 -23.12 -9.15 -9.57
C HIS A 224 -22.19 -7.96 -9.28
N GLU A 225 -22.68 -6.96 -8.54
CA GLU A 225 -21.94 -5.72 -8.25
C GLU A 225 -20.51 -5.98 -7.74
N TRP A 226 -20.36 -6.92 -6.82
CA TRP A 226 -19.04 -7.20 -6.22
C TRP A 226 -18.07 -7.89 -7.19
N THR A 227 -18.57 -8.79 -8.03
CA THR A 227 -17.77 -9.43 -9.08
C THR A 227 -17.30 -8.38 -10.09
N LEU A 228 -18.22 -7.52 -10.56
CA LEU A 228 -17.88 -6.43 -11.48
C LEU A 228 -16.91 -5.43 -10.84
N ALA A 229 -17.03 -5.14 -9.54
CA ALA A 229 -16.10 -4.25 -8.84
C ALA A 229 -14.69 -4.86 -8.76
N VAL A 230 -14.56 -6.17 -8.46
CA VAL A 230 -13.25 -6.86 -8.46
C VAL A 230 -12.65 -6.87 -9.86
N LEU A 231 -13.43 -7.28 -10.88
CA LEU A 231 -12.93 -7.34 -12.26
C LEU A 231 -12.54 -5.96 -12.79
N ALA A 232 -13.32 -4.92 -12.49
CA ALA A 232 -12.99 -3.55 -12.86
C ALA A 232 -11.74 -3.04 -12.14
N SER A 233 -11.55 -3.38 -10.85
CA SER A 233 -10.35 -3.03 -10.10
C SER A 233 -9.10 -3.70 -10.67
N LEU A 234 -9.20 -4.99 -11.05
CA LEU A 234 -8.11 -5.72 -11.71
C LEU A 234 -7.80 -5.14 -13.10
N ALA A 235 -8.81 -4.88 -13.92
CA ALA A 235 -8.63 -4.30 -15.25
C ALA A 235 -8.01 -2.90 -15.19
N LEU A 236 -8.45 -2.06 -14.23
CA LEU A 236 -7.85 -0.75 -13.99
C LEU A 236 -6.41 -0.87 -13.50
N ALA A 237 -6.12 -1.82 -12.58
CA ALA A 237 -4.76 -2.02 -12.11
C ALA A 237 -3.81 -2.38 -13.26
N VAL A 238 -4.19 -3.33 -14.12
CA VAL A 238 -3.39 -3.67 -15.30
C VAL A 238 -3.22 -2.47 -16.24
N GLY A 239 -4.29 -1.71 -16.50
CA GLY A 239 -4.25 -0.58 -17.41
C GLY A 239 -3.46 0.61 -16.89
N MET A 240 -3.62 0.95 -15.60
CA MET A 240 -3.00 2.12 -14.97
C MET A 240 -1.55 1.87 -14.53
N THR A 241 -1.13 0.60 -14.41
CA THR A 241 0.27 0.23 -14.13
C THR A 241 0.98 -0.31 -15.37
N TRP A 242 0.40 -0.13 -16.56
CA TRP A 242 1.06 -0.51 -17.80
C TRP A 242 2.36 0.30 -18.01
N PRO A 243 3.53 -0.32 -18.38
CA PRO A 243 3.68 -1.67 -18.95
C PRO A 243 4.17 -2.77 -17.97
N THR A 244 3.95 -2.68 -16.66
CA THR A 244 4.48 -3.65 -15.65
C THR A 244 4.38 -5.12 -16.07
N LEU A 245 3.25 -5.53 -16.68
CA LEU A 245 3.06 -6.92 -17.10
C LEU A 245 3.48 -7.19 -18.56
N ARG A 246 4.13 -6.24 -19.25
CA ARG A 246 4.63 -6.46 -20.62
C ARG A 246 5.89 -7.33 -20.63
N TYR A 247 6.83 -7.01 -19.73
CA TYR A 247 8.08 -7.75 -19.56
C TYR A 247 8.27 -8.14 -18.09
N PRO A 248 7.35 -8.94 -17.52
CA PRO A 248 7.18 -9.06 -16.07
C PRO A 248 8.33 -9.80 -15.37
N LEU A 249 9.25 -10.42 -16.12
CA LEU A 249 10.43 -11.11 -15.60
C LEU A 249 11.68 -10.22 -15.54
N TYR A 250 11.67 -9.09 -16.27
CA TYR A 250 12.92 -8.35 -16.57
C TYR A 250 12.84 -6.86 -16.22
N THR A 251 11.67 -6.29 -15.99
CA THR A 251 11.50 -4.88 -15.69
C THR A 251 10.81 -4.68 -14.34
N LEU A 252 11.13 -3.60 -13.67
CA LEU A 252 10.50 -3.19 -12.42
C LEU A 252 9.94 -1.76 -12.54
N PRO A 253 8.82 -1.41 -11.87
CA PRO A 253 8.24 -0.07 -11.94
C PRO A 253 9.08 0.92 -11.14
N GLN A 254 9.22 2.15 -11.62
CA GLN A 254 9.91 3.31 -11.09
C GLN A 254 11.42 3.22 -11.28
N ASP A 255 12.06 2.29 -10.62
CA ASP A 255 13.49 2.01 -10.64
C ASP A 255 13.75 0.51 -10.44
N TYR A 256 15.03 0.10 -10.43
CA TYR A 256 15.39 -1.29 -10.13
C TYR A 256 16.10 -1.44 -8.77
N TRP A 257 16.09 -0.41 -7.92
CA TRP A 257 16.71 -0.43 -6.61
C TRP A 257 15.75 -0.93 -5.53
N ASP A 258 14.89 -0.07 -5.00
CA ASP A 258 13.91 -0.45 -3.95
C ASP A 258 12.98 -1.60 -4.35
N PRO A 259 12.50 -1.69 -5.60
CA PRO A 259 11.76 -2.88 -6.04
C PRO A 259 12.57 -4.17 -5.99
N SER A 260 13.91 -4.14 -6.26
CA SER A 260 14.78 -5.32 -6.13
C SER A 260 14.94 -5.77 -4.67
N LEU A 261 15.14 -4.81 -3.74
CA LEU A 261 15.11 -5.07 -2.31
C LEU A 261 13.82 -5.79 -1.91
N GLN A 262 12.68 -5.26 -2.34
CA GLN A 262 11.36 -5.79 -1.95
C GLN A 262 11.05 -7.14 -2.62
N ALA A 263 11.51 -7.35 -3.85
CA ALA A 263 11.45 -8.65 -4.53
C ALA A 263 12.28 -9.71 -3.80
N TRP A 264 13.49 -9.34 -3.33
CA TRP A 264 14.32 -10.18 -2.48
C TRP A 264 13.65 -10.47 -1.13
N GLN A 265 13.06 -9.47 -0.47
CA GLN A 265 12.36 -9.68 0.82
C GLN A 265 11.25 -10.73 0.72
N MET A 266 10.46 -10.69 -0.34
CA MET A 266 9.43 -11.72 -0.59
C MET A 266 10.06 -13.09 -0.84
N ALA A 267 11.15 -13.16 -1.62
CA ALA A 267 11.84 -14.41 -1.91
C ALA A 267 12.50 -14.99 -0.65
N TRP A 268 13.19 -14.17 0.15
CA TRP A 268 13.79 -14.56 1.42
C TRP A 268 12.75 -15.09 2.39
N SER A 269 11.64 -14.38 2.59
CA SER A 269 10.59 -14.83 3.52
C SER A 269 10.03 -16.19 3.14
N GLY A 270 9.81 -16.46 1.84
CA GLY A 270 9.39 -17.78 1.36
C GLY A 270 10.46 -18.85 1.56
N HIS A 271 11.71 -18.55 1.25
CA HIS A 271 12.85 -19.46 1.47
C HIS A 271 13.00 -19.83 2.94
N ALA A 272 13.05 -18.83 3.83
CA ALA A 272 13.21 -19.04 5.27
C ALA A 272 12.07 -19.88 5.86
N LEU A 273 10.82 -19.60 5.46
CA LEU A 273 9.66 -20.38 5.92
C LEU A 273 9.70 -21.86 5.50
N LEU A 274 10.30 -22.17 4.34
CA LEU A 274 10.42 -23.55 3.84
C LEU A 274 11.62 -24.29 4.43
N THR A 275 12.71 -23.59 4.72
CA THR A 275 13.98 -24.21 5.11
C THR A 275 14.25 -24.14 6.61
N ASN A 276 14.18 -22.92 7.18
CA ASN A 276 14.41 -22.69 8.61
C ASN A 276 13.61 -21.48 9.13
N PRO A 277 12.33 -21.67 9.53
CA PRO A 277 11.50 -20.57 10.01
C PRO A 277 12.07 -19.80 11.21
N GLY A 278 12.91 -20.46 12.04
CA GLY A 278 13.56 -19.84 13.19
C GLY A 278 14.61 -18.81 12.79
N GLN A 279 15.10 -18.83 11.56
CA GLN A 279 16.07 -17.90 10.99
C GLN A 279 15.43 -16.84 10.10
N LEU A 280 14.11 -16.67 10.11
CA LEU A 280 13.39 -15.75 9.25
C LEU A 280 13.98 -14.32 9.27
N PHE A 281 14.36 -13.82 10.44
CA PHE A 281 14.89 -12.47 10.63
C PHE A 281 16.41 -12.38 10.46
N GLN A 282 17.11 -13.52 10.31
CA GLN A 282 18.56 -13.61 10.06
C GLN A 282 18.77 -13.79 8.55
N SER A 283 18.73 -12.70 7.80
CA SER A 283 18.77 -12.81 6.34
C SER A 283 20.17 -13.19 5.81
N ASN A 284 20.20 -13.57 4.54
CA ASN A 284 21.46 -13.90 3.86
C ASN A 284 22.27 -12.68 3.41
N THR A 285 21.77 -11.47 3.62
CA THR A 285 22.41 -10.20 3.24
C THR A 285 22.85 -9.43 4.47
N PHE A 286 23.72 -8.44 4.28
CA PHE A 286 24.36 -7.69 5.38
C PHE A 286 25.23 -8.58 6.30
N PHE A 287 25.80 -9.67 5.75
CA PHE A 287 26.63 -10.56 6.54
C PHE A 287 27.83 -9.80 7.18
N PRO A 288 28.12 -10.03 8.47
CA PRO A 288 27.51 -10.98 9.41
C PRO A 288 26.43 -10.38 10.33
N GLU A 289 25.81 -9.26 9.99
CA GLU A 289 24.87 -8.55 10.85
C GLU A 289 23.61 -9.38 11.17
N PRO A 290 23.25 -9.50 12.46
CA PRO A 290 22.03 -10.17 12.85
C PRO A 290 20.79 -9.30 12.64
N TRP A 291 19.61 -9.93 12.56
CA TRP A 291 18.30 -9.27 12.40
C TRP A 291 18.16 -8.45 11.12
N SER A 292 19.03 -8.67 10.14
CA SER A 292 19.16 -7.88 8.93
C SER A 292 17.90 -7.85 8.06
N PHE A 293 16.99 -8.81 8.18
CA PHE A 293 15.70 -8.78 7.48
C PHE A 293 14.79 -7.63 7.96
N ALA A 294 14.99 -7.14 9.18
CA ALA A 294 14.22 -6.05 9.77
C ALA A 294 14.87 -4.65 9.61
N PHE A 295 15.88 -4.51 8.76
CA PHE A 295 16.48 -3.21 8.45
C PHE A 295 15.57 -2.32 7.60
N SER A 296 14.44 -2.86 7.10
CA SER A 296 13.40 -2.16 6.35
C SER A 296 12.01 -2.76 6.66
N ASP A 297 10.95 -2.28 6.02
CA ASP A 297 9.63 -2.90 6.07
C ASP A 297 9.67 -4.31 5.44
N MET A 298 9.30 -5.34 6.20
CA MET A 298 9.59 -6.75 5.88
C MET A 298 8.65 -7.41 4.86
N LEU A 299 7.53 -6.78 4.50
CA LEU A 299 6.53 -7.31 3.55
C LEU A 299 6.04 -8.74 3.86
N LEU A 300 6.05 -9.18 5.13
CA LEU A 300 5.72 -10.56 5.53
C LEU A 300 4.32 -11.01 5.13
N GLY A 301 3.39 -10.06 4.91
CA GLY A 301 2.06 -10.37 4.37
C GLY A 301 2.06 -10.98 2.98
N TYR A 302 3.17 -10.85 2.25
CA TYR A 302 3.40 -11.47 0.93
C TYR A 302 4.27 -12.74 1.00
N ALA A 303 4.70 -13.21 2.16
CA ALA A 303 5.49 -14.42 2.31
C ALA A 303 4.91 -15.65 1.58
N PRO A 304 3.57 -15.86 1.54
CA PRO A 304 3.00 -16.96 0.74
C PRO A 304 3.34 -16.89 -0.76
N ALA A 305 3.48 -15.69 -1.33
CA ALA A 305 3.91 -15.55 -2.73
C ALA A 305 5.40 -15.92 -2.89
N GLY A 306 6.21 -15.70 -1.85
CA GLY A 306 7.62 -16.05 -1.80
C GLY A 306 7.90 -17.57 -1.87
N LEU A 307 6.88 -18.41 -1.59
CA LEU A 307 6.99 -19.87 -1.69
C LEU A 307 7.07 -20.37 -3.16
N LEU A 308 6.76 -19.49 -4.14
CA LEU A 308 6.64 -19.87 -5.54
C LEU A 308 7.87 -19.43 -6.34
N GLY A 309 8.62 -20.38 -6.89
CA GLY A 309 9.76 -20.13 -7.76
C GLY A 309 11.02 -19.63 -7.02
N THR A 310 12.16 -19.76 -7.65
CA THR A 310 13.49 -19.36 -7.14
C THR A 310 14.23 -18.52 -8.17
N GLY A 311 15.19 -17.74 -7.72
CA GLY A 311 16.01 -16.88 -8.56
C GLY A 311 15.42 -15.50 -8.87
N PRO A 312 16.25 -14.61 -9.46
CA PRO A 312 15.87 -13.22 -9.73
C PRO A 312 14.62 -13.05 -10.58
N ASP A 313 14.52 -13.77 -11.69
CA ASP A 313 13.36 -13.67 -12.61
C ASP A 313 12.04 -14.00 -11.92
N ALA A 314 12.04 -15.07 -11.10
CA ALA A 314 10.85 -15.44 -10.31
C ALA A 314 10.55 -14.40 -9.22
N ALA A 315 11.56 -13.76 -8.64
CA ALA A 315 11.38 -12.72 -7.64
C ALA A 315 10.80 -11.44 -8.30
N VAL A 316 11.30 -11.03 -9.46
CA VAL A 316 10.78 -9.91 -10.26
C VAL A 316 9.33 -10.17 -10.70
N LEU A 317 9.02 -11.37 -11.21
CA LEU A 317 7.66 -11.75 -11.58
C LEU A 317 6.69 -11.64 -10.39
N ARG A 318 7.08 -12.15 -9.23
CA ARG A 318 6.25 -12.06 -8.01
C ARG A 318 6.01 -10.61 -7.61
N TYR A 319 7.07 -9.80 -7.61
CA TYR A 319 6.95 -8.37 -7.32
C TYR A 319 5.92 -7.70 -8.24
N ASN A 320 6.05 -7.87 -9.55
CA ASN A 320 5.18 -7.26 -10.54
C ASN A 320 3.72 -7.71 -10.41
N ILE A 321 3.49 -9.00 -10.13
CA ILE A 321 2.13 -9.49 -9.86
C ILE A 321 1.56 -8.86 -8.57
N MET A 322 2.34 -8.82 -7.49
CA MET A 322 1.90 -8.23 -6.21
C MET A 322 1.68 -6.72 -6.34
N PHE A 323 2.50 -6.01 -7.13
CA PHE A 323 2.33 -4.60 -7.44
C PHE A 323 0.98 -4.30 -8.10
N VAL A 324 0.62 -5.05 -9.14
CA VAL A 324 -0.68 -4.92 -9.82
C VAL A 324 -1.84 -5.30 -8.88
N LEU A 325 -1.69 -6.38 -8.10
CA LEU A 325 -2.72 -6.81 -7.14
C LEU A 325 -2.90 -5.82 -5.99
N ALA A 326 -1.83 -5.15 -5.54
CA ALA A 326 -1.89 -4.10 -4.53
C ALA A 326 -2.77 -2.92 -5.00
N HIS A 327 -2.57 -2.45 -6.24
CA HIS A 327 -3.41 -1.41 -6.86
C HIS A 327 -4.87 -1.86 -7.02
N ALA A 328 -5.10 -3.10 -7.47
CA ALA A 328 -6.46 -3.65 -7.57
C ALA A 328 -7.15 -3.70 -6.20
N MET A 329 -6.43 -4.11 -5.16
CA MET A 329 -6.96 -4.20 -3.80
C MET A 329 -7.21 -2.82 -3.20
N ALA A 330 -6.35 -1.83 -3.43
CA ALA A 330 -6.55 -0.45 -2.98
C ALA A 330 -7.84 0.15 -3.58
N THR A 331 -8.02 0.01 -4.91
CA THR A 331 -9.23 0.44 -5.62
C THR A 331 -10.47 -0.26 -5.07
N PHE A 332 -10.44 -1.59 -4.93
CA PHE A 332 -11.55 -2.37 -4.42
C PHE A 332 -11.86 -2.04 -2.95
N GLY A 333 -10.84 -1.94 -2.10
CA GLY A 333 -11.00 -1.64 -0.67
C GLY A 333 -11.67 -0.29 -0.42
N ALA A 334 -11.21 0.77 -1.10
CA ALA A 334 -11.82 2.10 -0.98
C ALA A 334 -13.23 2.16 -1.60
N TYR A 335 -13.47 1.44 -2.71
CA TYR A 335 -14.81 1.24 -3.26
C TYR A 335 -15.76 0.61 -2.22
N VAL A 336 -15.33 -0.50 -1.61
CA VAL A 336 -16.14 -1.24 -0.61
C VAL A 336 -16.42 -0.35 0.61
N LEU A 337 -15.43 0.41 1.07
CA LEU A 337 -15.61 1.34 2.19
C LEU A 337 -16.65 2.40 1.85
N ALA A 338 -16.52 3.10 0.74
CA ALA A 338 -17.47 4.13 0.31
C ALA A 338 -18.90 3.55 0.16
N ARG A 339 -19.03 2.33 -0.41
CA ARG A 339 -20.32 1.61 -0.50
C ARG A 339 -20.90 1.28 0.87
N GLN A 340 -20.09 0.77 1.79
CA GLN A 340 -20.51 0.46 3.16
C GLN A 340 -20.97 1.72 3.90
N LEU A 341 -20.29 2.82 3.71
CA LEU A 341 -20.63 4.11 4.29
C LEU A 341 -21.91 4.72 3.68
N GLY A 342 -22.37 4.23 2.52
CA GLY A 342 -23.66 4.56 1.91
C GLY A 342 -23.59 5.43 0.65
N ALA A 343 -22.41 5.52 0.00
CA ALA A 343 -22.27 6.13 -1.32
C ALA A 343 -22.94 5.29 -2.42
N GLY A 344 -23.31 5.94 -3.53
CA GLY A 344 -23.75 5.28 -4.76
C GLY A 344 -22.59 4.58 -5.48
N ARG A 345 -22.88 3.72 -6.47
CA ARG A 345 -21.86 2.96 -7.23
C ARG A 345 -20.81 3.88 -7.86
N ILE A 346 -21.23 4.91 -8.61
CA ILE A 346 -20.32 5.83 -9.30
C ILE A 346 -19.48 6.62 -8.28
N GLY A 347 -20.08 7.15 -7.21
CA GLY A 347 -19.32 7.85 -6.17
C GLY A 347 -18.31 6.94 -5.47
N SER A 348 -18.66 5.65 -5.26
CA SER A 348 -17.72 4.69 -4.68
C SER A 348 -16.58 4.34 -5.63
N ALA A 349 -16.85 4.30 -6.96
CA ALA A 349 -15.80 4.13 -7.95
C ALA A 349 -14.83 5.32 -7.95
N VAL A 350 -15.35 6.56 -7.81
CA VAL A 350 -14.50 7.75 -7.65
C VAL A 350 -13.62 7.63 -6.41
N ALA A 351 -14.16 7.21 -5.25
CA ALA A 351 -13.35 7.00 -4.06
C ALA A 351 -12.26 5.92 -4.25
N GLY A 352 -12.59 4.81 -4.93
CA GLY A 352 -11.64 3.75 -5.24
C GLY A 352 -10.51 4.23 -6.13
N VAL A 353 -10.86 4.88 -7.22
CA VAL A 353 -9.89 5.36 -8.23
C VAL A 353 -9.01 6.48 -7.65
N SER A 354 -9.61 7.48 -7.00
CA SER A 354 -8.84 8.59 -6.42
C SER A 354 -7.90 8.15 -5.29
N TYR A 355 -8.27 7.13 -4.53
CA TYR A 355 -7.41 6.60 -3.47
C TYR A 355 -6.18 5.87 -4.01
N THR A 356 -6.31 5.20 -5.16
CA THR A 356 -5.27 4.34 -5.72
C THR A 356 -4.39 5.05 -6.74
N TYR A 357 -5.00 5.94 -7.55
CA TYR A 357 -4.31 6.58 -8.69
C TYR A 357 -4.18 8.09 -8.48
N ALA A 358 -4.12 8.55 -7.22
CA ALA A 358 -3.78 9.92 -6.92
C ALA A 358 -2.37 10.25 -7.42
N PRO A 359 -2.13 11.39 -8.09
CA PRO A 359 -0.81 11.74 -8.65
C PRO A 359 0.36 11.55 -7.68
N TRP A 360 0.24 11.91 -6.41
CA TRP A 360 1.32 11.76 -5.42
C TRP A 360 1.82 10.31 -5.22
N LEU A 361 0.94 9.31 -5.46
CA LEU A 361 1.31 7.90 -5.33
C LEU A 361 2.24 7.42 -6.45
N LEU A 362 2.36 8.17 -7.54
CA LEU A 362 3.26 7.84 -8.64
C LEU A 362 4.72 7.91 -8.18
N ALA A 363 5.07 8.91 -7.35
CA ALA A 363 6.40 9.00 -6.73
C ALA A 363 6.69 7.86 -5.73
N GLN A 364 5.68 7.06 -5.38
CA GLN A 364 5.80 5.91 -4.48
C GLN A 364 5.70 4.57 -5.21
N ALA A 365 5.78 4.56 -6.55
CA ALA A 365 5.64 3.35 -7.35
C ALA A 365 6.73 2.30 -7.05
N GLY A 366 7.95 2.73 -6.71
CA GLY A 366 9.02 1.85 -6.25
C GLY A 366 8.80 1.24 -4.85
N HIS A 367 7.82 1.73 -4.08
CA HIS A 367 7.61 1.33 -2.68
C HIS A 367 6.37 0.44 -2.52
N LEU A 368 6.49 -0.87 -2.80
CA LEU A 368 5.37 -1.83 -2.70
C LEU A 368 4.68 -1.81 -1.33
N HIS A 369 5.42 -1.60 -0.23
CA HIS A 369 4.85 -1.48 1.11
C HIS A 369 3.93 -0.26 1.28
N ILE A 370 4.11 0.81 0.50
CA ILE A 370 3.25 2.00 0.52
C ILE A 370 2.03 1.81 -0.38
N VAL A 371 2.21 1.32 -1.61
CA VAL A 371 1.08 1.08 -2.53
C VAL A 371 0.19 -0.08 -2.08
N SER A 372 0.69 -0.95 -1.17
CA SER A 372 -0.08 -2.04 -0.55
C SER A 372 -0.99 -1.58 0.60
N ASN A 373 -1.68 -0.49 0.41
CA ASN A 373 -2.52 0.17 1.42
C ASN A 373 -4.01 -0.23 1.39
N GLY A 374 -4.41 -1.11 0.47
CA GLY A 374 -5.82 -1.47 0.22
C GLY A 374 -6.51 -2.19 1.37
N GLY A 375 -5.76 -2.85 2.25
CA GLY A 375 -6.29 -3.50 3.45
C GLY A 375 -6.85 -2.50 4.46
N ILE A 376 -6.34 -1.26 4.51
CA ILE A 376 -6.85 -0.19 5.39
C ILE A 376 -8.34 0.10 5.15
N PRO A 377 -8.75 0.58 3.96
CA PRO A 377 -10.16 0.84 3.71
C PRO A 377 -11.01 -0.44 3.72
N LEU A 378 -10.46 -1.58 3.32
CA LEU A 378 -11.18 -2.86 3.36
C LEU A 378 -11.49 -3.30 4.80
N ALA A 379 -10.52 -3.24 5.70
CA ALA A 379 -10.71 -3.55 7.12
C ALA A 379 -11.75 -2.61 7.76
N LEU A 380 -11.63 -1.30 7.53
CA LEU A 380 -12.59 -0.30 8.01
C LEU A 380 -14.02 -0.58 7.49
N ALA A 381 -14.16 -0.98 6.23
CA ALA A 381 -15.44 -1.36 5.64
C ALA A 381 -16.04 -2.60 6.31
N MET A 382 -15.22 -3.63 6.53
CA MET A 382 -15.63 -4.88 7.17
C MET A 382 -16.01 -4.65 8.63
N LEU A 383 -15.25 -3.89 9.39
CA LEU A 383 -15.56 -3.49 10.77
C LEU A 383 -16.89 -2.70 10.82
N ALA A 384 -17.05 -1.68 9.96
CA ALA A 384 -18.29 -0.91 9.87
C ALA A 384 -19.50 -1.80 9.55
N ARG A 385 -19.33 -2.79 8.64
CA ARG A 385 -20.38 -3.76 8.30
C ARG A 385 -20.67 -4.71 9.46
N GLY A 386 -19.65 -5.18 10.15
CA GLY A 386 -19.76 -6.01 11.34
C GLY A 386 -20.65 -5.35 12.41
N HIS A 387 -20.43 -4.05 12.62
CA HIS A 387 -21.15 -3.23 13.58
C HIS A 387 -22.53 -2.74 13.06
N GLY A 388 -22.87 -2.96 11.80
CA GLY A 388 -24.09 -2.44 11.19
C GLY A 388 -24.12 -0.92 11.11
N TRP A 389 -22.96 -0.28 10.89
CA TRP A 389 -22.80 1.17 10.87
C TRP A 389 -22.54 1.72 9.46
N SER A 390 -23.06 2.92 9.19
CA SER A 390 -22.72 3.68 8.00
C SER A 390 -22.88 5.19 8.24
N LEU A 391 -22.16 6.02 7.49
CA LEU A 391 -22.28 7.48 7.57
C LEU A 391 -23.68 7.97 7.21
N ARG A 392 -24.27 7.37 6.17
CA ARG A 392 -25.58 7.79 5.65
C ARG A 392 -26.74 7.42 6.58
N HIS A 393 -26.72 6.19 7.10
CA HIS A 393 -27.86 5.62 7.84
C HIS A 393 -27.61 5.52 9.34
N GLY A 394 -26.38 5.80 9.80
CA GLY A 394 -26.01 5.62 11.18
C GLY A 394 -25.92 4.15 11.58
N TYR A 395 -26.18 3.90 12.86
CA TYR A 395 -26.11 2.57 13.44
C TYR A 395 -27.47 1.84 13.32
N ARG A 396 -27.44 0.63 12.77
CA ARG A 396 -28.60 -0.25 12.55
C ARG A 396 -28.34 -1.63 13.15
N PRO A 397 -28.91 -1.94 14.32
CA PRO A 397 -28.70 -3.21 15.02
C PRO A 397 -29.06 -4.44 14.16
N GLU A 398 -30.10 -4.33 13.35
CA GLU A 398 -30.59 -5.39 12.45
C GLU A 398 -29.63 -5.71 11.31
N ALA A 399 -28.75 -4.77 10.98
CA ALA A 399 -27.74 -4.92 9.93
C ALA A 399 -26.40 -5.47 10.44
N ARG A 400 -26.26 -5.77 11.73
CA ARG A 400 -25.06 -6.36 12.33
C ARG A 400 -24.73 -7.73 11.72
N ARG A 401 -23.43 -7.98 11.52
CA ARG A 401 -22.92 -9.24 10.98
C ARG A 401 -21.56 -9.53 11.63
N VAL A 402 -21.58 -10.24 12.75
CA VAL A 402 -20.40 -10.49 13.60
C VAL A 402 -19.22 -11.09 12.81
N GLY A 403 -19.46 -12.00 11.86
CA GLY A 403 -18.41 -12.56 11.02
C GLY A 403 -17.60 -11.51 10.24
N TRP A 404 -18.21 -10.37 9.86
CA TRP A 404 -17.49 -9.28 9.21
C TRP A 404 -16.60 -8.49 10.18
N ALA A 405 -16.92 -8.48 11.48
CA ALA A 405 -16.01 -7.87 12.46
C ALA A 405 -14.74 -8.71 12.60
N TYR A 406 -14.86 -10.04 12.74
CA TYR A 406 -13.68 -10.93 12.73
C TYR A 406 -12.85 -10.76 11.44
N ALA A 407 -13.50 -10.83 10.28
CA ALA A 407 -12.81 -10.66 9.00
C ALA A 407 -12.11 -9.29 8.90
N GLY A 408 -12.71 -8.23 9.42
CA GLY A 408 -12.11 -6.90 9.45
C GLY A 408 -10.84 -6.84 10.29
N TRP A 409 -10.81 -7.49 11.44
CA TRP A 409 -9.62 -7.58 12.30
C TRP A 409 -8.51 -8.42 11.66
N VAL A 410 -8.86 -9.54 11.01
CA VAL A 410 -7.88 -10.35 10.27
C VAL A 410 -7.25 -9.56 9.12
N VAL A 411 -8.06 -8.82 8.35
CA VAL A 411 -7.54 -7.96 7.27
C VAL A 411 -6.70 -6.83 7.84
N ALA A 412 -7.06 -6.27 8.99
CA ALA A 412 -6.25 -5.25 9.66
C ALA A 412 -4.88 -5.80 10.08
N ALA A 413 -4.83 -6.99 10.68
CA ALA A 413 -3.59 -7.65 11.06
C ALA A 413 -2.72 -7.99 9.84
N TRP A 414 -3.34 -8.45 8.75
CA TRP A 414 -2.63 -8.68 7.49
C TRP A 414 -2.06 -7.38 6.90
N GLN A 415 -2.83 -6.28 6.91
CA GLN A 415 -2.34 -4.98 6.45
C GLN A 415 -1.10 -4.51 7.23
N LEU A 416 -1.06 -4.75 8.54
CA LEU A 416 0.09 -4.41 9.37
C LEU A 416 1.36 -5.17 8.94
N SER A 417 1.21 -6.39 8.45
CA SER A 417 2.31 -7.22 7.95
C SER A 417 2.76 -6.91 6.52
N LEU A 418 2.01 -6.10 5.76
CA LEU A 418 2.39 -5.64 4.42
C LEU A 418 3.33 -4.44 4.45
N GLY A 419 3.20 -3.56 5.44
CA GLY A 419 4.03 -2.39 5.64
C GLY A 419 3.84 -1.90 7.06
N PHE A 420 4.86 -2.10 7.90
CA PHE A 420 4.76 -1.79 9.33
C PHE A 420 4.62 -0.28 9.57
N GLY A 421 5.32 0.54 8.76
CA GLY A 421 5.26 1.99 8.89
C GLY A 421 3.85 2.57 8.68
N ILE A 422 3.18 2.25 7.56
CA ILE A 422 1.78 2.67 7.33
C ILE A 422 0.80 1.92 8.24
N GLY A 423 1.14 0.69 8.62
CA GLY A 423 0.37 -0.15 9.53
C GLY A 423 0.34 0.40 10.95
N LEU A 424 1.44 1.00 11.43
CA LEU A 424 1.52 1.62 12.74
C LEU A 424 0.57 2.82 12.85
N VAL A 425 0.55 3.70 11.85
CA VAL A 425 -0.42 4.81 11.80
C VAL A 425 -1.85 4.28 11.77
N PHE A 426 -2.10 3.22 11.02
CA PHE A 426 -3.40 2.56 11.00
C PHE A 426 -3.79 1.97 12.37
N ALA A 427 -2.84 1.41 13.12
CA ALA A 427 -3.08 0.92 14.48
C ALA A 427 -3.53 2.06 15.41
N TYR A 428 -2.90 3.23 15.34
CA TYR A 428 -3.32 4.41 16.10
C TYR A 428 -4.71 4.91 15.70
N VAL A 429 -5.03 4.93 14.40
CA VAL A 429 -6.37 5.29 13.90
C VAL A 429 -7.43 4.29 14.37
N LEU A 430 -7.13 2.99 14.38
CA LEU A 430 -8.04 1.96 14.93
C LEU A 430 -8.23 2.13 16.44
N ALA A 431 -7.14 2.34 17.20
CA ALA A 431 -7.21 2.58 18.64
C ALA A 431 -8.06 3.82 18.97
N LEU A 432 -7.83 4.93 18.26
CA LEU A 432 -8.65 6.14 18.40
C LEU A 432 -10.12 5.88 18.04
N THR A 433 -10.38 5.15 16.96
CA THR A 433 -11.75 4.79 16.53
C THR A 433 -12.45 3.94 17.58
N LEU A 434 -11.74 2.99 18.22
CA LEU A 434 -12.26 2.19 19.32
C LEU A 434 -12.58 3.04 20.55
N LEU A 435 -11.64 3.90 20.97
CA LEU A 435 -11.81 4.80 22.11
C LEU A 435 -13.00 5.74 21.92
N VAL A 436 -13.09 6.40 20.76
CA VAL A 436 -14.24 7.27 20.42
C VAL A 436 -15.55 6.49 20.38
N SER A 437 -15.53 5.29 19.80
CA SER A 437 -16.74 4.43 19.73
C SER A 437 -17.18 3.97 21.11
N ALA A 438 -16.24 3.59 21.98
CA ALA A 438 -16.52 3.22 23.36
C ALA A 438 -17.04 4.42 24.18
N ALA A 439 -16.41 5.59 24.04
CA ALA A 439 -16.86 6.83 24.72
C ALA A 439 -18.27 7.23 24.28
N VAL A 440 -18.57 7.22 22.98
CA VAL A 440 -19.89 7.51 22.41
C VAL A 440 -20.91 6.47 22.88
N TRP A 441 -20.55 5.17 22.93
CA TRP A 441 -21.42 4.12 23.42
C TRP A 441 -21.74 4.31 24.90
N PHE A 442 -20.71 4.56 25.76
CA PHE A 442 -20.86 4.78 27.19
C PHE A 442 -21.75 6.01 27.48
N TRP A 443 -21.49 7.14 26.78
CA TRP A 443 -22.29 8.35 26.93
C TRP A 443 -23.76 8.16 26.51
N ARG A 444 -24.01 7.45 25.40
CA ARG A 444 -25.36 7.15 24.94
C ARG A 444 -26.09 6.10 25.79
N ARG A 445 -25.35 5.17 26.41
CA ARG A 445 -25.94 4.18 27.33
C ARG A 445 -26.59 4.85 28.54
N ARG A 446 -26.05 5.96 29.03
CA ARG A 446 -26.65 6.73 30.13
C ARG A 446 -28.01 7.33 29.77
N ARG A 447 -28.29 7.60 28.49
CA ARG A 447 -29.52 8.22 28.00
C ARG A 447 -30.55 7.21 27.44
N VAL A 448 -30.09 6.09 26.88
CA VAL A 448 -30.93 5.08 26.21
C VAL A 448 -30.41 3.69 26.59
N ARG A 449 -31.29 2.85 27.21
CA ARG A 449 -30.94 1.42 27.46
C ARG A 449 -30.71 0.71 26.14
N ARG A 450 -29.47 0.48 25.76
CA ARG A 450 -29.09 -0.28 24.57
C ARG A 450 -28.57 -1.66 24.99
N PRO A 451 -29.06 -2.75 24.38
CA PRO A 451 -28.54 -4.07 24.70
C PRO A 451 -27.05 -4.17 24.35
N PHE A 452 -26.28 -4.70 25.30
CA PHE A 452 -24.89 -5.01 25.09
C PHE A 452 -24.77 -6.18 24.10
N GLY A 453 -24.10 -5.94 22.97
CA GLY A 453 -23.93 -6.94 21.94
C GLY A 453 -22.78 -7.90 22.27
N ARG A 454 -22.95 -8.81 23.26
CA ARG A 454 -21.91 -9.73 23.75
C ARG A 454 -21.10 -10.39 22.62
N ARG A 455 -21.77 -10.93 21.60
CA ARG A 455 -21.10 -11.58 20.45
C ARG A 455 -20.21 -10.63 19.67
N LEU A 456 -20.61 -9.36 19.49
CA LEU A 456 -19.84 -8.37 18.78
C LEU A 456 -18.64 -7.90 19.63
N PHE A 457 -18.88 -7.69 20.94
CA PHE A 457 -17.80 -7.38 21.88
C PHE A 457 -16.72 -8.47 21.90
N VAL A 458 -17.13 -9.76 21.94
CA VAL A 458 -16.19 -10.88 21.87
C VAL A 458 -15.40 -10.85 20.53
N ALA A 459 -16.08 -10.54 19.41
CA ALA A 459 -15.41 -10.43 18.12
C ALA A 459 -14.37 -9.31 18.11
N ASP A 460 -14.69 -8.15 18.69
CA ASP A 460 -13.74 -7.04 18.78
C ASP A 460 -12.61 -7.30 19.77
N LEU A 461 -12.91 -7.96 20.89
CA LEU A 461 -11.88 -8.34 21.87
C LEU A 461 -10.90 -9.36 21.27
N VAL A 462 -11.42 -10.47 20.72
CA VAL A 462 -10.58 -11.52 20.11
C VAL A 462 -9.83 -10.99 18.90
N GLY A 463 -10.50 -10.26 18.02
CA GLY A 463 -9.89 -9.67 16.84
C GLY A 463 -8.87 -8.59 17.18
N GLY A 464 -9.17 -7.73 18.16
CA GLY A 464 -8.25 -6.71 18.65
C GLY A 464 -7.02 -7.31 19.33
N LEU A 465 -7.19 -8.38 20.11
CA LEU A 465 -6.07 -9.14 20.69
C LEU A 465 -5.20 -9.79 19.62
N LEU A 466 -5.82 -10.40 18.61
CA LEU A 466 -5.09 -10.94 17.45
C LEU A 466 -4.27 -9.84 16.74
N PHE A 467 -4.89 -8.70 16.48
CA PHE A 467 -4.22 -7.57 15.84
C PHE A 467 -3.05 -7.07 16.70
N ALA A 468 -3.25 -6.91 18.00
CA ALA A 468 -2.22 -6.48 18.94
C ALA A 468 -1.08 -7.51 19.05
N ALA A 469 -1.40 -8.81 19.08
CA ALA A 469 -0.41 -9.87 19.13
C ALA A 469 0.44 -9.92 17.85
N VAL A 470 -0.19 -9.78 16.66
CA VAL A 470 0.54 -9.67 15.39
C VAL A 470 1.41 -8.43 15.37
N GLY A 471 0.90 -7.28 15.82
CA GLY A 471 1.67 -6.04 15.90
C GLY A 471 2.87 -6.15 16.84
N ALA A 472 2.69 -6.72 18.02
CA ALA A 472 3.76 -6.94 18.98
C ALA A 472 4.83 -7.90 18.41
N LEU A 473 4.40 -9.01 17.79
CA LEU A 473 5.32 -9.97 17.17
C LEU A 473 6.15 -9.34 16.04
N LEU A 474 5.52 -8.52 15.21
CA LEU A 474 6.20 -7.79 14.12
C LEU A 474 7.13 -6.68 14.66
N ALA A 475 6.85 -6.10 15.81
CA ALA A 475 7.67 -5.06 16.41
C ALA A 475 8.97 -5.59 17.05
N VAL A 476 8.98 -6.85 17.52
CA VAL A 476 10.16 -7.44 18.20
C VAL A 476 11.44 -7.31 17.40
N PRO A 477 11.52 -7.70 16.11
CA PRO A 477 12.76 -7.57 15.34
C PRO A 477 13.20 -6.11 15.19
N TYR A 478 12.28 -5.15 15.06
CA TYR A 478 12.64 -3.72 14.99
C TYR A 478 13.22 -3.20 16.31
N PHE A 479 12.70 -3.64 17.47
CA PHE A 479 13.32 -3.30 18.75
C PHE A 479 14.71 -3.90 18.89
N LYS A 480 14.93 -5.13 18.39
CA LYS A 480 16.26 -5.74 18.37
C LYS A 480 17.23 -4.99 17.46
N VAL A 481 16.76 -4.51 16.32
CA VAL A 481 17.57 -3.67 15.42
C VAL A 481 17.92 -2.34 16.10
N ALA A 482 16.97 -1.66 16.73
CA ALA A 482 17.23 -0.40 17.44
C ALA A 482 18.21 -0.57 18.62
N GLU A 483 18.15 -1.73 19.33
CA GLU A 483 19.09 -2.07 20.40
C GLU A 483 20.53 -2.26 19.89
N LEU A 484 20.68 -2.91 18.73
CA LEU A 484 21.99 -3.24 18.13
C LEU A 484 22.58 -2.10 17.29
N HIS A 485 21.72 -1.29 16.68
CA HIS A 485 22.09 -0.23 15.76
C HIS A 485 21.45 1.12 16.18
N PRO A 486 22.08 1.90 17.07
CA PRO A 486 21.54 3.20 17.50
C PRO A 486 21.28 4.17 16.34
N ASN A 487 22.05 4.05 15.24
CA ASN A 487 21.87 4.84 14.02
C ASN A 487 20.61 4.44 13.19
N ALA A 488 19.91 3.39 13.57
CA ALA A 488 18.60 3.05 13.00
C ALA A 488 17.46 3.93 13.55
N GLU A 489 17.64 4.54 14.72
CA GLU A 489 16.68 5.51 15.28
C GLU A 489 16.79 6.84 14.54
N ARG A 490 15.64 7.46 14.28
CA ARG A 490 15.57 8.75 13.57
C ARG A 490 15.58 9.89 14.56
N THR A 491 16.17 11.01 14.14
CA THR A 491 16.11 12.28 14.83
C THR A 491 15.02 13.18 14.26
N LEU A 492 14.62 14.23 14.97
CA LEU A 492 13.74 15.26 14.40
C LEU A 492 14.40 15.99 13.22
N GLY A 493 15.74 16.04 13.18
CA GLY A 493 16.49 16.55 12.03
C GLY A 493 16.29 15.70 10.78
N ASP A 494 16.39 14.36 10.91
CA ASP A 494 16.12 13.44 9.81
C ASP A 494 14.67 13.58 9.29
N ILE A 495 13.71 13.73 10.20
CA ILE A 495 12.32 14.00 9.83
C ILE A 495 12.22 15.32 9.05
N GLY A 496 13.00 16.33 9.46
CA GLY A 496 13.03 17.65 8.82
C GLY A 496 13.44 17.61 7.34
N VAL A 497 14.42 16.75 7.00
CA VAL A 497 14.88 16.54 5.63
C VAL A 497 13.74 16.08 4.72
N TYR A 498 12.87 15.20 5.21
CA TYR A 498 11.74 14.61 4.45
C TYR A 498 10.40 15.29 4.73
N SER A 499 10.40 16.42 5.46
CA SER A 499 9.17 17.16 5.79
C SER A 499 8.78 18.08 4.62
N PRO A 500 7.64 17.85 3.95
CA PRO A 500 7.24 18.64 2.78
C PRO A 500 6.73 20.03 3.17
N PRO A 501 7.02 21.06 2.37
CA PRO A 501 6.38 22.36 2.50
C PRO A 501 4.91 22.31 2.01
N ALA A 502 4.12 23.34 2.35
CA ALA A 502 2.72 23.42 1.92
C ALA A 502 2.53 23.43 0.39
N SER A 503 3.52 23.93 -0.36
CA SER A 503 3.53 23.89 -1.83
C SER A 503 3.53 22.46 -2.37
N GLY A 504 4.09 21.49 -1.63
CA GLY A 504 4.10 20.09 -2.02
C GLY A 504 2.71 19.50 -2.25
N PHE A 505 1.68 19.94 -1.52
CA PHE A 505 0.29 19.49 -1.72
C PHE A 505 -0.32 19.91 -3.07
N PHE A 506 0.31 20.83 -3.78
CA PHE A 506 -0.10 21.32 -5.09
C PHE A 506 0.93 20.96 -6.17
N THR A 507 1.97 20.20 -5.83
CA THR A 507 3.04 19.79 -6.74
C THR A 507 2.91 18.31 -7.04
N ALA A 508 2.84 17.97 -8.34
CA ALA A 508 2.80 16.58 -8.81
C ALA A 508 4.21 16.04 -9.07
N PRO A 509 4.42 14.73 -8.96
CA PRO A 509 5.66 14.08 -9.37
C PRO A 509 5.84 14.08 -10.89
N ALA A 510 7.06 13.79 -11.34
CA ALA A 510 7.44 13.84 -12.75
C ALA A 510 6.65 12.85 -13.62
N GLU A 511 6.32 11.70 -13.05
CA GLU A 511 5.61 10.60 -13.69
C GLU A 511 4.13 10.90 -14.00
N SER A 512 3.59 12.02 -13.50
CA SER A 512 2.23 12.44 -13.84
C SER A 512 2.15 12.89 -15.28
N TRP A 513 1.37 12.20 -16.11
CA TRP A 513 1.23 12.52 -17.53
C TRP A 513 0.69 13.95 -17.79
N ILE A 514 -0.26 14.42 -16.96
CA ILE A 514 -0.83 15.78 -17.11
C ILE A 514 0.05 16.83 -16.44
N TRP A 515 0.47 16.59 -15.20
CA TRP A 515 1.07 17.61 -14.34
C TRP A 515 2.60 17.53 -14.32
N GLY A 516 3.21 16.44 -14.79
CA GLY A 516 4.66 16.20 -14.71
C GLY A 516 5.47 17.34 -15.28
N GLY A 517 5.31 17.67 -16.55
CA GLY A 517 6.01 18.79 -17.19
C GLY A 517 5.59 20.15 -16.66
N LEU A 518 4.29 20.35 -16.36
CA LEU A 518 3.77 21.64 -15.87
C LEU A 518 4.29 22.03 -14.49
N HIS A 519 4.66 21.04 -13.66
CA HIS A 519 5.14 21.27 -12.28
C HIS A 519 6.64 21.12 -12.13
N GLU A 520 7.42 21.07 -13.21
CA GLU A 520 8.88 20.94 -13.16
C GLU A 520 9.54 22.03 -12.31
N GLY A 521 9.23 23.29 -12.57
CA GLY A 521 9.75 24.42 -11.80
C GLY A 521 9.32 24.38 -10.32
N ALA A 522 8.09 23.89 -10.02
CA ALA A 522 7.64 23.74 -8.64
C ALA A 522 8.38 22.60 -7.92
N ARG A 523 8.70 21.50 -8.64
CA ARG A 523 9.49 20.39 -8.08
C ARG A 523 10.93 20.81 -7.82
N ALA A 524 11.55 21.56 -8.71
CA ALA A 524 12.93 22.03 -8.54
C ALA A 524 13.16 22.79 -7.21
N ALA A 525 12.10 23.38 -6.64
CA ALA A 525 12.14 24.04 -5.34
C ALA A 525 12.00 23.07 -4.14
N LEU A 526 11.77 21.78 -4.36
CA LEU A 526 11.61 20.80 -3.31
C LEU A 526 12.93 20.04 -3.08
N PRO A 527 13.46 19.99 -1.84
CA PRO A 527 14.74 19.29 -1.57
C PRO A 527 14.71 17.79 -1.85
N TRP A 528 13.56 17.14 -1.67
CA TRP A 528 13.40 15.68 -1.87
C TRP A 528 12.09 15.36 -2.60
N HIS A 529 12.17 15.31 -3.94
CA HIS A 529 11.01 15.20 -4.82
C HIS A 529 10.09 14.00 -4.49
N PRO A 530 10.60 12.74 -4.29
CA PRO A 530 9.74 11.57 -4.12
C PRO A 530 8.82 11.64 -2.91
N GLU A 531 9.24 12.27 -1.81
CA GLU A 531 8.46 12.35 -0.57
C GLU A 531 7.75 13.68 -0.37
N MET A 532 8.01 14.67 -1.26
CA MET A 532 7.46 16.04 -1.14
C MET A 532 6.46 16.42 -2.24
N THR A 533 6.32 15.63 -3.31
CA THR A 533 5.31 15.83 -4.36
C THR A 533 4.00 15.17 -3.96
N LEU A 534 3.13 15.93 -3.29
CA LEU A 534 1.97 15.40 -2.55
C LEU A 534 0.62 15.77 -3.17
N LEU A 535 0.53 16.13 -4.45
CA LEU A 535 -0.73 16.47 -5.12
C LEU A 535 -1.68 15.25 -5.19
N PRO A 536 -2.84 15.26 -4.52
CA PRO A 536 -3.82 14.17 -4.63
C PRO A 536 -4.69 14.26 -5.89
N GLY A 537 -4.56 15.33 -6.65
CA GLY A 537 -5.32 15.69 -7.85
C GLY A 537 -6.21 16.90 -7.64
N PHE A 538 -6.17 17.83 -8.60
CA PHE A 538 -7.02 19.03 -8.58
C PHE A 538 -8.50 18.68 -8.81
N VAL A 539 -8.78 17.66 -9.64
CA VAL A 539 -10.14 17.14 -9.81
C VAL A 539 -10.66 16.58 -8.48
N LEU A 540 -9.81 15.86 -7.74
CA LEU A 540 -10.20 15.34 -6.42
C LEU A 540 -10.47 16.46 -5.42
N TYR A 541 -9.62 17.50 -5.38
CA TYR A 541 -9.86 18.69 -4.56
C TYR A 541 -11.20 19.37 -4.90
N ALA A 542 -11.47 19.57 -6.19
CA ALA A 542 -12.73 20.19 -6.64
C ALA A 542 -13.97 19.36 -6.27
N LEU A 543 -13.90 18.04 -6.47
CA LEU A 543 -14.99 17.12 -6.10
C LEU A 543 -15.19 17.04 -4.58
N ALA A 544 -14.11 17.06 -3.79
CA ALA A 544 -14.18 17.05 -2.34
C ALA A 544 -14.75 18.38 -1.80
N ALA A 545 -14.32 19.52 -2.35
CA ALA A 545 -14.89 20.84 -2.05
C ALA A 545 -16.39 20.87 -2.40
N GLY A 546 -16.78 20.38 -3.59
CA GLY A 546 -18.19 20.20 -3.94
C GLY A 546 -18.92 19.31 -2.94
N GLY A 547 -18.25 18.30 -2.37
CA GLY A 547 -18.77 17.40 -1.36
C GLY A 547 -19.07 18.06 -0.01
N LEU A 548 -18.47 19.20 0.28
CA LEU A 548 -18.79 19.99 1.47
C LEU A 548 -20.16 20.69 1.33
N PHE A 549 -20.57 21.05 0.12
CA PHE A 549 -21.83 21.72 -0.14
C PHE A 549 -22.94 20.76 -0.58
N PHE A 550 -22.64 19.84 -1.49
CA PHE A 550 -23.60 18.89 -2.07
C PHE A 550 -23.16 17.46 -1.81
N SER A 551 -23.87 16.75 -0.93
CA SER A 551 -23.45 15.41 -0.54
C SER A 551 -24.62 14.56 -0.06
N VAL A 552 -24.44 13.24 -0.14
CA VAL A 552 -25.33 12.28 0.53
C VAL A 552 -25.03 12.17 2.03
N TRP A 553 -23.94 12.76 2.50
CA TRP A 553 -23.53 12.78 3.91
C TRP A 553 -24.20 13.94 4.67
N ARG A 554 -24.43 13.74 5.98
CA ARG A 554 -24.89 14.82 6.86
C ARG A 554 -23.78 15.84 7.07
N LEU A 555 -24.11 17.13 7.24
CA LEU A 555 -23.12 18.21 7.40
C LEU A 555 -22.06 17.90 8.47
N ARG A 556 -22.43 17.41 9.64
CA ARG A 556 -21.48 17.03 10.70
C ARG A 556 -20.42 16.02 10.26
N HIS A 557 -20.78 15.06 9.38
CA HIS A 557 -19.83 14.08 8.88
C HIS A 557 -18.89 14.67 7.84
N ARG A 558 -19.40 15.61 7.02
CA ARG A 558 -18.57 16.37 6.06
C ARG A 558 -17.54 17.23 6.78
N LEU A 559 -17.96 17.95 7.85
CA LEU A 559 -17.08 18.76 8.68
C LEU A 559 -16.05 17.91 9.43
N LEU A 560 -16.42 16.72 9.93
CA LEU A 560 -15.46 15.79 10.55
C LEU A 560 -14.43 15.27 9.54
N MET A 561 -14.83 14.97 8.31
CA MET A 561 -13.90 14.56 7.25
C MET A 561 -12.99 15.71 6.85
N LEU A 562 -13.51 16.95 6.75
CA LEU A 562 -12.70 18.15 6.50
C LEU A 562 -11.68 18.38 7.63
N ALA A 563 -12.11 18.28 8.89
CA ALA A 563 -11.18 18.36 10.03
C ALA A 563 -10.11 17.27 9.97
N GLY A 564 -10.48 16.04 9.59
CA GLY A 564 -9.53 14.96 9.35
C GLY A 564 -8.55 15.29 8.22
N VAL A 565 -9.01 15.85 7.10
CA VAL A 565 -8.13 16.32 6.00
C VAL A 565 -7.12 17.35 6.51
N ILE A 566 -7.58 18.37 7.23
CA ILE A 566 -6.70 19.41 7.78
C ILE A 566 -5.66 18.79 8.72
N VAL A 567 -6.09 17.94 9.65
CA VAL A 567 -5.18 17.29 10.61
C VAL A 567 -4.13 16.44 9.90
N THR A 568 -4.54 15.63 8.93
CA THR A 568 -3.60 14.76 8.21
C THR A 568 -2.67 15.52 7.29
N MET A 569 -3.10 16.63 6.69
CA MET A 569 -2.22 17.54 5.92
C MET A 569 -1.20 18.23 6.83
N VAL A 570 -1.63 18.74 8.00
CA VAL A 570 -0.73 19.34 8.98
C VAL A 570 0.30 18.32 9.48
N LEU A 571 -0.11 17.09 9.78
CA LEU A 571 0.81 16.03 10.17
C LEU A 571 1.75 15.62 9.03
N ALA A 572 1.29 15.66 7.78
CA ALA A 572 2.12 15.39 6.62
C ALA A 572 3.25 16.42 6.44
N MET A 573 3.08 17.66 6.91
CA MET A 573 4.13 18.68 6.87
C MET A 573 5.27 18.42 7.88
N GLY A 574 5.12 17.45 8.78
CA GLY A 574 6.15 17.10 9.76
C GLY A 574 6.65 18.30 10.56
N THR A 575 7.97 18.55 10.51
CA THR A 575 8.61 19.68 11.20
C THR A 575 8.46 21.01 10.45
N ARG A 576 8.00 21.03 9.19
CA ARG A 576 7.78 22.30 8.45
C ARG A 576 6.59 23.11 8.97
N PHE A 577 5.71 22.52 9.79
CA PHE A 577 4.60 23.23 10.42
C PHE A 577 4.96 23.59 11.86
N PHE A 578 5.33 24.85 12.12
CA PHE A 578 5.78 25.38 13.41
C PHE A 578 6.85 24.49 14.08
N ASP A 579 7.88 24.11 13.34
CA ASP A 579 8.97 23.21 13.75
C ASP A 579 8.48 21.87 14.34
N GLY A 580 7.25 21.50 14.02
CA GLY A 580 6.60 20.30 14.53
C GLY A 580 6.15 20.37 16.00
N THR A 581 6.44 21.44 16.71
CA THR A 581 6.30 21.57 18.19
C THR A 581 4.91 21.20 18.70
N PHE A 582 3.85 21.62 18.00
CA PHE A 582 2.46 21.36 18.40
C PHE A 582 1.80 20.19 17.66
N THR A 583 2.52 19.54 16.74
CA THR A 583 1.94 18.57 15.80
C THR A 583 2.71 17.26 15.76
N TYR A 584 3.84 17.23 15.08
CA TYR A 584 4.59 16.01 14.83
C TYR A 584 5.52 15.62 15.98
N ALA A 585 6.22 16.58 16.61
CA ALA A 585 7.17 16.30 17.68
C ALA A 585 6.52 15.60 18.90
N PRO A 586 5.32 16.00 19.40
CA PRO A 586 4.67 15.25 20.48
C PRO A 586 4.31 13.80 20.11
N LEU A 587 4.00 13.53 18.84
CA LEU A 587 3.75 12.15 18.40
C LEU A 587 5.06 11.36 18.33
N PHE A 588 6.12 11.99 17.82
CA PHE A 588 7.46 11.42 17.73
C PHE A 588 8.01 11.04 19.12
N GLU A 589 7.87 11.93 20.11
CA GLU A 589 8.42 11.75 21.45
C GLU A 589 7.60 10.79 22.33
N HIS A 590 6.26 10.77 22.16
CA HIS A 590 5.38 10.10 23.13
C HIS A 590 4.69 8.86 22.57
N LEU A 591 4.60 8.68 21.24
CA LEU A 591 3.93 7.49 20.66
C LEU A 591 4.95 6.42 20.29
N PRO A 592 4.87 5.21 20.88
CA PRO A 592 5.80 4.12 20.60
C PRO A 592 5.95 3.82 19.10
N GLY A 593 7.18 3.78 18.60
CA GLY A 593 7.51 3.49 17.21
C GLY A 593 7.31 4.65 16.24
N PHE A 594 6.81 5.82 16.70
CA PHE A 594 6.69 6.98 15.83
C PHE A 594 8.05 7.55 15.42
N ASN A 595 9.06 7.39 16.28
CA ASN A 595 10.46 7.71 16.02
C ASN A 595 11.13 6.84 14.93
N GLY A 596 10.49 5.76 14.50
CA GLY A 596 10.89 4.98 13.34
C GLY A 596 10.33 5.48 11.99
N LEU A 597 9.39 6.45 12.00
CA LEU A 597 8.73 6.95 10.80
C LEU A 597 9.47 8.18 10.25
N ARG A 598 10.27 7.97 9.19
CA ARG A 598 11.10 9.02 8.58
C ARG A 598 10.33 10.04 7.74
N THR A 599 9.25 9.64 7.09
CA THR A 599 8.59 10.39 5.99
C THR A 599 7.17 10.80 6.36
N PRO A 600 6.99 12.01 6.96
CA PRO A 600 5.64 12.50 7.35
C PRO A 600 4.69 12.68 6.16
N GLY A 601 5.20 12.97 4.96
CA GLY A 601 4.43 13.12 3.73
C GLY A 601 3.49 11.94 3.43
N ARG A 602 3.82 10.73 3.92
CA ARG A 602 2.99 9.52 3.76
C ARG A 602 1.64 9.57 4.49
N MET A 603 1.44 10.55 5.41
CA MET A 603 0.12 10.86 5.97
C MET A 603 -0.89 11.28 4.89
N MET A 604 -0.41 11.66 3.71
CA MET A 604 -1.23 11.95 2.53
C MET A 604 -2.15 10.78 2.12
N LEU A 605 -1.80 9.54 2.49
CA LEU A 605 -2.66 8.37 2.33
C LEU A 605 -4.04 8.57 2.98
N TRP A 606 -4.06 9.11 4.21
CA TRP A 606 -5.29 9.39 4.96
C TRP A 606 -6.02 10.60 4.41
N THR A 607 -5.30 11.64 4.03
CA THR A 607 -5.85 12.82 3.34
C THR A 607 -6.59 12.41 2.08
N THR A 608 -5.97 11.60 1.23
CA THR A 608 -6.53 11.12 -0.03
C THR A 608 -7.79 10.26 0.20
N LEU A 609 -7.77 9.39 1.21
CA LEU A 609 -8.95 8.59 1.59
C LEU A 609 -10.13 9.47 2.00
N LEU A 610 -9.89 10.48 2.83
CA LEU A 610 -10.94 11.40 3.31
C LEU A 610 -11.47 12.31 2.20
N LEU A 611 -10.60 12.84 1.34
CA LEU A 611 -10.99 13.58 0.13
C LEU A 611 -11.81 12.71 -0.81
N GLY A 612 -11.38 11.45 -1.05
CA GLY A 612 -12.11 10.48 -1.85
C GLY A 612 -13.51 10.18 -1.30
N LEU A 613 -13.67 10.10 0.03
CA LEU A 613 -14.98 9.93 0.66
C LEU A 613 -15.84 11.19 0.50
N LEU A 614 -15.30 12.40 0.66
CA LEU A 614 -16.04 13.65 0.40
C LEU A 614 -16.51 13.70 -1.05
N ALA A 615 -15.62 13.41 -2.01
CA ALA A 615 -15.92 13.34 -3.44
C ALA A 615 -16.99 12.27 -3.74
N ALA A 616 -16.89 11.09 -3.12
CA ALA A 616 -17.90 10.03 -3.25
C ALA A 616 -19.30 10.50 -2.81
N GLY A 617 -19.35 11.31 -1.76
CA GLY A 617 -20.60 11.93 -1.29
C GLY A 617 -21.22 12.88 -2.31
N ALA A 618 -20.39 13.76 -2.91
CA ALA A 618 -20.79 14.69 -3.96
C ALA A 618 -21.31 13.97 -5.21
N VAL A 619 -20.49 13.07 -5.76
CA VAL A 619 -20.81 12.33 -6.97
C VAL A 619 -22.04 11.42 -6.78
N SER A 620 -22.24 10.87 -5.58
CA SER A 620 -23.45 10.10 -5.27
C SER A 620 -24.71 10.97 -5.26
N ALA A 621 -24.60 12.21 -4.78
CA ALA A 621 -25.72 13.17 -4.80
C ALA A 621 -26.02 13.61 -6.23
N PHE A 622 -24.98 13.91 -7.01
CA PHE A 622 -25.07 14.28 -8.42
C PHE A 622 -25.71 13.15 -9.26
N ALA A 623 -25.19 11.93 -9.18
CA ALA A 623 -25.74 10.77 -9.89
C ALA A 623 -27.18 10.46 -9.50
N ARG A 624 -27.60 10.77 -8.26
CA ARG A 624 -29.01 10.69 -7.84
C ARG A 624 -29.85 11.74 -8.54
N ARG A 625 -29.39 12.99 -8.59
CA ARG A 625 -30.11 14.08 -9.27
C ARG A 625 -30.27 13.82 -10.77
N VAL A 626 -29.21 13.31 -11.41
CA VAL A 626 -29.27 12.90 -12.82
C VAL A 626 -30.34 11.82 -13.05
N ARG A 627 -30.49 10.87 -12.13
CA ARG A 627 -31.55 9.83 -12.23
C ARG A 627 -32.95 10.40 -12.01
N GLU A 628 -33.12 11.32 -11.09
CA GLU A 628 -34.38 12.04 -10.87
C GLU A 628 -34.80 12.77 -12.14
N ILE A 629 -33.91 13.60 -12.72
CA ILE A 629 -34.15 14.31 -13.98
C ILE A 629 -34.50 13.33 -15.13
N SER A 630 -33.87 12.15 -15.16
CA SER A 630 -34.15 11.15 -16.20
C SER A 630 -35.50 10.47 -16.01
N ALA A 631 -35.98 10.33 -14.77
CA ALA A 631 -37.28 9.73 -14.45
C ALA A 631 -38.45 10.68 -14.74
N ASP A 632 -38.24 11.98 -14.56
CA ASP A 632 -39.26 13.03 -14.80
C ASP A 632 -39.53 13.30 -16.30
N ARG A 633 -38.75 12.73 -17.20
CA ARG A 633 -38.95 12.86 -18.67
C ARG A 633 -39.98 11.89 -19.18
N VAL A 634 -40.84 12.36 -20.11
CA VAL A 634 -41.83 11.53 -20.80
C VAL A 634 -41.46 11.36 -22.28
N PRO A 635 -41.27 10.13 -22.76
CA PRO A 635 -41.24 8.84 -22.05
C PRO A 635 -40.00 8.71 -21.14
N SER A 636 -40.12 7.99 -20.02
CA SER A 636 -39.10 7.83 -18.98
C SER A 636 -37.92 6.93 -19.43
N ARG A 637 -37.33 7.25 -20.60
CA ARG A 637 -36.13 6.58 -21.09
C ARG A 637 -34.90 7.29 -20.55
N PRO A 638 -33.99 6.59 -19.87
CA PRO A 638 -32.74 7.22 -19.42
C PRO A 638 -31.92 7.64 -20.65
N SER A 639 -31.76 8.95 -20.82
CA SER A 639 -30.92 9.52 -21.88
C SER A 639 -29.48 8.99 -21.77
N PRO A 640 -28.87 8.48 -22.85
CA PRO A 640 -27.46 8.06 -22.86
C PRO A 640 -26.54 9.19 -22.38
N TRP A 641 -26.81 10.42 -22.77
CA TRP A 641 -26.07 11.63 -22.38
C TRP A 641 -26.09 11.85 -20.85
N LEU A 642 -27.21 11.69 -20.19
CA LEU A 642 -27.29 11.85 -18.75
C LEU A 642 -26.51 10.76 -18.00
N ARG A 643 -26.42 9.55 -18.57
CA ARG A 643 -25.56 8.48 -18.03
C ARG A 643 -24.10 8.83 -18.23
N ALA A 644 -23.70 9.32 -19.40
CA ALA A 644 -22.34 9.76 -19.69
C ALA A 644 -21.91 10.91 -18.76
N VAL A 645 -22.77 11.92 -18.57
CA VAL A 645 -22.51 13.03 -17.65
C VAL A 645 -22.35 12.53 -16.20
N ALA A 646 -23.11 11.51 -15.76
CA ALA A 646 -22.95 10.93 -14.43
C ALA A 646 -21.59 10.23 -14.23
N LEU A 647 -20.94 9.77 -15.31
CA LEU A 647 -19.62 9.13 -15.27
C LEU A 647 -18.46 10.13 -15.41
N LEU A 648 -18.74 11.37 -15.83
CA LEU A 648 -17.72 12.40 -16.06
C LEU A 648 -16.77 12.60 -14.87
N PRO A 649 -17.22 12.69 -13.59
CA PRO A 649 -16.31 12.82 -12.45
C PRO A 649 -15.34 11.64 -12.31
N LEU A 650 -15.79 10.42 -12.61
CA LEU A 650 -14.93 9.24 -12.60
C LEU A 650 -13.89 9.29 -13.71
N LEU A 651 -14.30 9.68 -14.92
CA LEU A 651 -13.40 9.83 -16.06
C LEU A 651 -12.32 10.90 -15.80
N LEU A 652 -12.70 12.04 -15.26
CA LEU A 652 -11.76 13.12 -14.96
C LEU A 652 -10.71 12.68 -13.93
N VAL A 653 -11.11 11.98 -12.88
CA VAL A 653 -10.15 11.44 -11.88
C VAL A 653 -9.23 10.39 -12.50
N LEU A 654 -9.75 9.54 -13.39
CA LEU A 654 -8.92 8.55 -14.11
C LEU A 654 -7.90 9.22 -15.03
N VAL A 655 -8.33 10.24 -15.77
CA VAL A 655 -7.45 10.98 -16.70
C VAL A 655 -6.36 11.72 -15.91
N GLU A 656 -6.69 12.31 -14.76
CA GLU A 656 -5.71 12.97 -13.90
C GLU A 656 -4.69 12.00 -13.27
N GLY A 657 -5.08 10.74 -13.11
CA GLY A 657 -4.21 9.67 -12.60
C GLY A 657 -3.38 8.95 -13.66
N LEU A 658 -3.45 9.36 -14.94
CA LEU A 658 -2.60 8.80 -15.98
C LEU A 658 -1.14 9.14 -15.73
N ASN A 659 -0.26 8.19 -16.05
CA ASN A 659 1.16 8.29 -15.71
C ASN A 659 2.05 7.71 -16.80
N ASP A 660 3.32 8.11 -16.73
CA ASP A 660 4.43 7.59 -17.52
C ASP A 660 5.54 7.08 -16.59
N THR A 661 5.16 6.20 -15.67
CA THR A 661 6.09 5.59 -14.71
C THR A 661 7.14 4.76 -15.46
N PRO A 662 8.44 5.03 -15.29
CA PRO A 662 9.50 4.30 -15.96
C PRO A 662 9.51 2.83 -15.49
N HIS A 663 9.97 1.94 -16.40
CA HIS A 663 10.12 0.51 -16.13
C HIS A 663 11.49 0.05 -16.62
N PRO A 664 12.56 0.41 -15.88
CA PRO A 664 13.92 0.00 -16.26
C PRO A 664 14.09 -1.52 -16.21
N VAL A 665 15.02 -1.99 -17.04
CA VAL A 665 15.43 -3.39 -17.07
C VAL A 665 16.31 -3.66 -15.85
N VAL A 666 16.01 -4.73 -15.15
CA VAL A 666 16.81 -5.19 -13.99
C VAL A 666 18.16 -5.69 -14.49
N PRO A 667 19.27 -5.31 -13.87
CA PRO A 667 20.60 -5.80 -14.24
C PRO A 667 20.67 -7.34 -14.19
N GLU A 668 21.24 -7.95 -15.24
CA GLU A 668 21.37 -9.40 -15.33
C GLU A 668 22.28 -9.94 -14.21
N GLN A 669 21.91 -11.09 -13.67
CA GLN A 669 22.70 -11.75 -12.62
C GLN A 669 24.05 -12.23 -13.18
N PRO A 670 25.18 -11.76 -12.63
CA PRO A 670 26.50 -12.21 -13.04
C PRO A 670 26.70 -13.72 -12.81
N VAL A 671 27.46 -14.37 -13.70
CA VAL A 671 27.78 -15.81 -13.58
C VAL A 671 28.42 -16.14 -12.24
N ALA A 672 29.28 -15.25 -11.73
CA ALA A 672 29.91 -15.40 -10.41
C ALA A 672 28.88 -15.55 -9.29
N MET A 673 27.76 -14.81 -9.32
CA MET A 673 26.69 -14.91 -8.31
C MET A 673 25.94 -16.25 -8.35
N ARG A 674 26.02 -17.00 -9.46
CA ARG A 674 25.42 -18.34 -9.59
C ARG A 674 26.37 -19.45 -9.12
N THR A 675 27.69 -19.23 -9.15
CA THR A 675 28.70 -20.28 -8.97
C THR A 675 29.53 -20.14 -7.72
N VAL A 676 29.81 -18.90 -7.26
CA VAL A 676 30.67 -18.64 -6.10
C VAL A 676 29.89 -18.83 -4.80
N GLU A 677 30.50 -19.48 -3.83
CA GLU A 677 29.90 -19.70 -2.49
C GLU A 677 30.22 -18.53 -1.56
N GLY A 678 29.26 -18.23 -0.68
CA GLY A 678 29.43 -17.21 0.37
C GLY A 678 30.18 -17.72 1.60
N PRO A 679 30.49 -16.83 2.56
CA PRO A 679 30.23 -15.38 2.54
C PRO A 679 31.05 -14.64 1.49
N LEU A 680 30.40 -13.75 0.74
CA LEU A 680 31.08 -12.98 -0.32
C LEU A 680 30.72 -11.49 -0.29
N LEU A 681 31.65 -10.66 -0.78
CA LEU A 681 31.43 -9.23 -1.03
C LEU A 681 31.43 -9.01 -2.55
N VAL A 682 30.47 -8.25 -3.06
CA VAL A 682 30.42 -7.80 -4.47
C VAL A 682 30.85 -6.35 -4.53
N LEU A 683 31.77 -6.02 -5.42
CA LEU A 683 32.26 -4.66 -5.69
C LEU A 683 31.91 -4.25 -7.13
N PRO A 684 31.52 -2.98 -7.33
CA PRO A 684 31.39 -1.91 -6.35
C PRO A 684 30.26 -2.13 -5.36
N SER A 685 30.39 -1.59 -4.13
CA SER A 685 29.35 -1.63 -3.10
C SER A 685 28.89 -0.21 -2.75
N GLY A 686 27.61 -0.03 -2.67
CA GLY A 686 26.93 1.21 -2.35
C GLY A 686 25.45 0.96 -2.11
N GLN A 687 24.71 1.95 -1.60
CA GLN A 687 23.31 1.78 -1.22
C GLN A 687 22.46 1.22 -2.37
N ASN A 688 22.57 1.80 -3.55
CA ASN A 688 21.77 1.43 -4.71
C ASN A 688 22.35 0.22 -5.46
N GLN A 689 23.69 0.10 -5.53
CA GLN A 689 24.39 -1.02 -6.15
C GLN A 689 24.14 -2.35 -5.44
N ASP A 690 23.97 -2.32 -4.13
CA ASP A 690 23.80 -3.53 -3.32
C ASP A 690 22.39 -4.15 -3.44
N GLN A 691 21.37 -3.36 -3.80
CA GLN A 691 19.99 -3.87 -3.91
C GLN A 691 19.83 -4.90 -5.06
N PRO A 692 20.36 -4.72 -6.27
CA PRO A 692 20.46 -5.79 -7.26
C PRO A 692 21.24 -7.01 -6.78
N VAL A 693 22.32 -6.84 -5.99
CA VAL A 693 23.07 -7.96 -5.41
C VAL A 693 22.21 -8.80 -4.48
N MET A 694 21.37 -8.15 -3.66
CA MET A 694 20.40 -8.84 -2.82
C MET A 694 19.43 -9.66 -3.68
N LEU A 695 18.91 -9.08 -4.77
CA LEU A 695 18.02 -9.80 -5.71
C LEU A 695 18.74 -10.99 -6.35
N TRP A 696 19.99 -10.83 -6.82
CA TRP A 696 20.78 -11.93 -7.42
C TRP A 696 21.03 -13.07 -6.45
N SER A 697 21.15 -12.77 -5.13
CA SER A 697 21.35 -13.80 -4.10
C SER A 697 20.19 -14.80 -4.01
N THR A 698 19.00 -14.47 -4.54
CA THR A 698 17.79 -15.33 -4.49
C THR A 698 17.92 -16.65 -5.25
N THR A 699 18.96 -16.82 -6.08
CA THR A 699 19.24 -18.09 -6.76
C THR A 699 19.69 -19.18 -5.78
N ARG A 700 20.51 -18.84 -4.80
CA ARG A 700 21.13 -19.79 -3.85
C ARG A 700 20.97 -19.39 -2.39
N PHE A 701 20.59 -18.14 -2.13
CA PHE A 701 20.56 -17.52 -0.81
C PHE A 701 21.89 -17.67 -0.03
N GLN A 702 23.03 -17.62 -0.77
CA GLN A 702 24.34 -17.55 -0.15
C GLN A 702 24.50 -16.25 0.64
N GLN A 703 25.32 -16.29 1.69
CA GLN A 703 25.61 -15.11 2.50
C GLN A 703 26.37 -14.07 1.68
N VAL A 704 25.88 -12.83 1.66
CA VAL A 704 26.50 -11.69 1.03
C VAL A 704 26.66 -10.54 2.04
N VAL A 705 27.81 -9.85 1.98
CA VAL A 705 28.08 -8.68 2.83
C VAL A 705 27.24 -7.50 2.38
N ASN A 706 27.04 -7.38 1.08
CA ASN A 706 26.25 -6.34 0.44
C ASN A 706 24.82 -6.24 1.00
N GLY A 707 24.34 -5.00 1.10
CA GLY A 707 22.98 -4.73 1.50
C GLY A 707 22.61 -3.25 1.34
N GLY A 708 21.43 -2.99 0.78
CA GLY A 708 20.81 -1.67 0.66
C GLY A 708 19.42 -1.69 1.28
N SER A 709 19.16 -0.86 2.31
CA SER A 709 17.91 -0.92 3.07
C SER A 709 17.58 0.43 3.72
N GLY A 710 16.72 0.44 4.74
CA GLY A 710 16.23 1.63 5.43
C GLY A 710 17.31 2.45 6.14
N PHE A 711 18.44 1.83 6.49
CA PHE A 711 19.67 2.46 7.02
C PHE A 711 20.86 1.57 6.69
N THR A 712 22.07 2.10 6.81
CA THR A 712 23.31 1.34 6.64
C THR A 712 23.91 1.01 8.02
N PRO A 713 24.12 -0.29 8.35
CA PRO A 713 24.83 -0.66 9.57
C PRO A 713 26.26 -0.14 9.53
N LYS A 714 26.79 0.27 10.68
CA LYS A 714 28.16 0.78 10.79
C LYS A 714 29.21 -0.17 10.20
N GLN A 715 29.02 -1.47 10.39
CA GLN A 715 29.94 -2.48 9.85
C GLN A 715 29.98 -2.49 8.32
N LEU A 716 28.85 -2.30 7.65
CA LEU A 716 28.83 -2.21 6.18
C LEU A 716 29.47 -0.91 5.69
N ASP A 717 29.31 0.22 6.41
CA ASP A 717 30.02 1.45 6.10
C ASP A 717 31.54 1.26 6.26
N ASP A 718 31.98 0.57 7.31
CA ASP A 718 33.41 0.23 7.49
C ASP A 718 33.90 -0.69 6.38
N VAL A 719 33.12 -1.70 5.95
CA VAL A 719 33.46 -2.55 4.79
C VAL A 719 33.63 -1.71 3.55
N ARG A 720 32.70 -0.81 3.22
CA ARG A 720 32.77 0.06 2.04
C ARG A 720 33.99 0.96 2.08
N ARG A 721 34.27 1.56 3.24
CA ARG A 721 35.43 2.43 3.44
C ARG A 721 36.75 1.69 3.31
N VAL A 722 36.88 0.52 3.95
CA VAL A 722 38.13 -0.25 3.93
C VAL A 722 38.35 -0.93 2.57
N SER A 723 37.29 -1.44 1.93
CA SER A 723 37.40 -2.08 0.62
C SER A 723 37.60 -1.12 -0.54
N ALA A 724 37.52 0.20 -0.33
CA ALA A 724 37.83 1.18 -1.38
C ALA A 724 39.27 1.03 -1.93
N ALA A 725 40.22 0.54 -1.12
CA ALA A 725 41.59 0.27 -1.50
C ALA A 725 41.85 -1.21 -1.86
N PHE A 726 40.81 -2.05 -1.93
CA PHE A 726 40.98 -3.47 -2.25
C PHE A 726 41.57 -3.67 -3.67
N PRO A 727 42.59 -4.59 -3.85
CA PRO A 727 43.17 -5.50 -2.87
C PRO A 727 44.42 -4.90 -2.23
N ASP A 728 44.35 -4.52 -0.98
CA ASP A 728 45.53 -4.22 -0.15
C ASP A 728 45.50 -5.09 1.12
N GLN A 729 46.64 -5.12 1.86
CA GLN A 729 46.76 -5.98 3.05
C GLN A 729 45.67 -5.66 4.08
N THR A 730 45.38 -4.37 4.30
CA THR A 730 44.37 -3.92 5.29
C THR A 730 42.97 -4.40 4.95
N SER A 731 42.57 -4.24 3.69
CA SER A 731 41.23 -4.68 3.25
C SER A 731 41.07 -6.19 3.26
N VAL A 732 42.12 -6.92 2.83
CA VAL A 732 42.15 -8.39 2.84
C VAL A 732 42.02 -8.93 4.28
N ASP A 733 42.84 -8.42 5.21
CA ASP A 733 42.83 -8.87 6.61
C ASP A 733 41.54 -8.51 7.31
N TYR A 734 40.98 -7.32 7.06
CA TYR A 734 39.71 -6.91 7.58
C TYR A 734 38.56 -7.81 7.09
N LEU A 735 38.49 -8.09 5.78
CA LEU A 735 37.47 -8.98 5.23
C LEU A 735 37.58 -10.43 5.75
N ARG A 736 38.84 -10.92 5.94
CA ARG A 736 39.07 -12.22 6.58
C ARG A 736 38.58 -12.28 8.03
N THR A 737 38.78 -11.20 8.81
CA THR A 737 38.27 -11.12 10.20
C THR A 737 36.74 -11.16 10.25
N LEU A 738 36.06 -10.64 9.25
CA LEU A 738 34.61 -10.74 9.13
C LEU A 738 34.14 -12.12 8.66
N GLY A 739 35.03 -12.99 8.22
CA GLY A 739 34.72 -14.32 7.69
C GLY A 739 34.33 -14.32 6.21
N VAL A 740 34.62 -13.23 5.48
CA VAL A 740 34.42 -13.16 4.01
C VAL A 740 35.41 -14.13 3.34
N ARG A 741 34.92 -14.93 2.42
CA ARG A 741 35.73 -15.92 1.69
C ARG A 741 36.06 -15.49 0.28
N ASN A 742 35.17 -14.72 -0.35
CA ASN A 742 35.34 -14.32 -1.73
C ASN A 742 34.96 -12.85 -1.90
N VAL A 743 35.72 -12.14 -2.77
CA VAL A 743 35.36 -10.82 -3.27
C VAL A 743 35.11 -10.94 -4.76
N VAL A 744 33.95 -10.50 -5.22
CA VAL A 744 33.50 -10.55 -6.61
C VAL A 744 33.54 -9.12 -7.17
N VAL A 745 34.40 -8.83 -8.11
CA VAL A 745 34.52 -7.51 -8.74
C VAL A 745 33.85 -7.54 -10.10
N LEU A 746 32.86 -6.68 -10.31
CA LEU A 746 32.08 -6.61 -11.57
C LEU A 746 32.75 -5.66 -12.54
N ARG A 747 33.42 -6.18 -13.58
CA ARG A 747 34.24 -5.39 -14.54
C ARG A 747 33.45 -4.24 -15.20
N ASP A 748 32.20 -4.46 -15.51
CA ASP A 748 31.35 -3.48 -16.21
C ASP A 748 30.96 -2.29 -15.33
N GLN A 749 31.09 -2.42 -14.00
CA GLN A 749 30.64 -1.43 -13.03
C GLN A 749 31.77 -0.71 -12.31
N ILE A 750 33.04 -1.08 -12.57
CA ILE A 750 34.18 -0.47 -11.88
C ILE A 750 34.82 0.70 -12.63
N VAL A 751 34.45 0.94 -13.88
CA VAL A 751 35.00 2.04 -14.66
C VAL A 751 34.68 3.38 -13.99
N GLY A 752 35.70 4.19 -13.74
CA GLY A 752 35.59 5.47 -13.04
C GLY A 752 35.41 5.34 -11.51
N THR A 753 35.53 4.14 -10.94
CA THR A 753 35.49 3.90 -9.49
C THR A 753 36.88 3.61 -8.93
N PRO A 754 37.07 3.65 -7.59
CA PRO A 754 38.35 3.26 -6.98
C PRO A 754 38.81 1.82 -7.33
N TRP A 755 37.89 0.95 -7.73
CA TRP A 755 38.16 -0.45 -8.05
C TRP A 755 38.56 -0.71 -9.51
N GLU A 756 38.65 0.31 -10.34
CA GLU A 756 39.06 0.15 -11.76
C GLU A 756 40.40 -0.58 -11.90
N VAL A 757 41.34 -0.26 -11.02
CA VAL A 757 42.68 -0.89 -11.00
C VAL A 757 42.71 -2.24 -10.27
N THR A 758 41.65 -2.61 -9.55
CA THR A 758 41.61 -3.82 -8.70
C THR A 758 41.83 -5.09 -9.50
N VAL A 759 41.22 -5.16 -10.69
CA VAL A 759 41.24 -6.38 -11.52
C VAL A 759 42.65 -6.76 -12.01
N ASP A 760 43.56 -5.80 -12.10
CA ASP A 760 44.92 -5.99 -12.58
C ASP A 760 45.99 -5.86 -11.47
N SER A 761 45.56 -5.55 -10.24
CA SER A 761 46.46 -5.40 -9.09
C SER A 761 47.18 -6.70 -8.75
N PRO A 762 48.48 -6.66 -8.36
CA PRO A 762 49.24 -7.84 -7.95
C PRO A 762 48.66 -8.42 -6.64
N VAL A 763 48.54 -9.74 -6.56
CA VAL A 763 47.94 -10.44 -5.42
C VAL A 763 48.88 -11.43 -4.73
N GLU A 764 50.08 -11.63 -5.28
CA GLU A 764 51.02 -12.67 -4.88
C GLU A 764 51.48 -12.53 -3.42
N GLN A 765 51.61 -11.28 -2.95
CA GLN A 765 52.04 -10.97 -1.58
C GLN A 765 50.94 -10.97 -0.55
N LEU A 766 49.68 -10.98 -1.00
CA LEU A 766 48.49 -10.91 -0.14
C LEU A 766 47.94 -12.29 0.29
N GLY A 767 48.54 -13.38 -0.23
CA GLY A 767 48.08 -14.73 0.05
C GLY A 767 46.63 -15.00 -0.41
N ILE A 768 46.19 -14.31 -1.49
CA ILE A 768 44.89 -14.48 -2.12
C ILE A 768 45.03 -14.98 -3.55
N THR A 769 44.00 -15.58 -4.11
CA THR A 769 44.01 -16.06 -5.49
C THR A 769 42.96 -15.31 -6.31
N ARG A 770 43.25 -15.06 -7.58
CA ARG A 770 42.40 -14.34 -8.52
C ARG A 770 41.97 -15.28 -9.67
N GLN A 771 40.67 -15.27 -9.99
CA GLN A 771 40.13 -16.06 -11.08
C GLN A 771 39.05 -15.25 -11.82
N GLN A 772 39.07 -15.27 -13.15
CA GLN A 772 37.99 -14.69 -13.94
C GLN A 772 36.82 -15.67 -14.03
N VAL A 773 35.58 -15.19 -13.77
CA VAL A 773 34.34 -15.95 -13.86
C VAL A 773 33.32 -15.12 -14.62
N GLY A 774 33.13 -15.40 -15.90
CA GLY A 774 32.34 -14.57 -16.80
C GLY A 774 32.92 -13.17 -16.94
N ASN A 775 32.09 -12.13 -16.72
CA ASN A 775 32.49 -10.72 -16.71
C ASN A 775 33.02 -10.22 -15.35
N ALA A 776 33.09 -11.09 -14.35
CA ALA A 776 33.55 -10.76 -13.01
C ALA A 776 34.96 -11.36 -12.74
N VAL A 777 35.69 -10.70 -11.84
CA VAL A 777 36.93 -11.24 -11.27
C VAL A 777 36.65 -11.62 -9.81
N VAL A 778 36.94 -12.85 -9.47
CA VAL A 778 36.73 -13.43 -8.14
C VAL A 778 38.09 -13.55 -7.44
N PHE A 779 38.20 -12.91 -6.28
CA PHE A 779 39.32 -13.05 -5.37
C PHE A 779 38.92 -13.97 -4.23
N ARG A 780 39.69 -15.04 -4.01
CA ARG A 780 39.52 -15.91 -2.83
C ARG A 780 40.49 -15.45 -1.76
N LEU A 781 39.95 -15.11 -0.60
CA LEU A 781 40.66 -14.54 0.53
C LEU A 781 41.36 -15.63 1.38
#